data_066b389923eefd29bb2b31d5070c3c72
#
_entry.id   066b389923eefd29bb2b31d5070c3c72
#
_cell.length_a   1.000
_cell.length_b   1.000
_cell.length_c   1.000
_cell.angle_alpha   90.00
_cell.angle_beta   90.00
_cell.angle_gamma   90.00
#
_symmetry.space_group_name_H-M   'P 1'
#
loop_
_entity.id
_entity.type
_entity.pdbx_description
1 polymer ?
#
loop_
_entity_poly.entity_id
_entity_poly.type
_entity_poly.pdbx_seq_one_letter_code
_entity_poly.pdbx_strand_id
1 'polypeptide(L)'
;MKVWPGNPYPLGATWDGQGVNFSLFSEYATKVELCLFDSPEAEREIARVPLPEQTDMVWHAYLPEARPGQLYGYRVHGPYEPAQGHRFNAHKVLLDPYAKALGRTLCWSEDYRMFAYRVGSPDEDLSFDDRDNAAFAPLGMVIEPAFSWGDDRHPRTPWHRTVIYELHVKGFTKLHPAIPPRLQGTYAGLATEEAIEHLLTLGVTAVELMPVHHHAYDRHLVERGLTNYWGYNTLAFFAPGIRYAAANHPERAVREFKTMVRTLHSAGLEVILDVVYNHTAEGNHLGPILSLRGIDNASYYRLSPEDPRYYFDVTGCGNTLNMRHPRVLQLIMDSLRYWVTEMHVDGFRFDLASALARELYEVDRLGAFFDIVHQDPVLSQVKLIAEPWDLGEGGYQVGNFPVLWTEWNGKYRDNVRRFWRGDGGVVSELATRLAGSSDLYASSGRRPYASVNFVTAHDGFTLEDLVSYNEKHNEANKDDNTDGEDHNLSWNCGVEGPADDPNVVALRERQKRNLLLTLFLSQGVPMLRGGDELSQTQHGNNNAYCQDNEISWLDWSLDWRRQDFLEFVRRVVRLRRDHPVLNRRSFFLGRGGRGSGATDVAWLDPSGTDMDDEAWNREDVRSFGVLLAGNAIAERDERGRLIVGETLLLLFNGDGSEVPFTLPTPGPAARWRCILD
;
A
#
# COMPACT_ATOMS: atom_id res chain seq x y z
N MET A 1 36.15 -1.14 25.82
CA MET A 1 34.70 -0.84 25.90
C MET A 1 34.13 -1.67 27.04
N LYS A 2 33.34 -1.07 27.91
CA LYS A 2 32.66 -1.78 29.00
C LYS A 2 31.39 -2.43 28.45
N VAL A 3 31.14 -3.68 28.80
CA VAL A 3 29.96 -4.44 28.45
C VAL A 3 29.29 -4.90 29.73
N TRP A 4 28.01 -4.59 29.90
CA TRP A 4 27.22 -5.02 31.04
C TRP A 4 26.16 -6.02 30.59
N PRO A 5 25.59 -6.84 31.47
CA PRO A 5 24.39 -7.59 31.18
C PRO A 5 23.31 -6.64 30.66
N GLY A 6 22.71 -7.01 29.52
CA GLY A 6 21.60 -6.25 28.96
C GLY A 6 20.24 -6.83 29.39
N ASN A 7 19.19 -6.31 28.81
CA ASN A 7 17.83 -6.83 28.91
C ASN A 7 17.43 -7.50 27.61
N PRO A 8 16.66 -8.62 27.62
CA PRO A 8 16.18 -9.28 26.40
C PRO A 8 15.11 -8.43 25.67
N TYR A 9 14.55 -7.41 26.32
CA TYR A 9 13.56 -6.51 25.78
C TYR A 9 13.83 -5.04 26.16
N PRO A 10 13.42 -4.09 25.28
CA PRO A 10 12.87 -4.30 23.92
C PRO A 10 13.94 -4.84 22.96
N LEU A 11 13.50 -5.52 21.89
CA LEU A 11 14.39 -5.96 20.83
C LEU A 11 14.97 -4.77 20.05
N GLY A 12 16.15 -4.95 19.47
CA GLY A 12 16.90 -3.91 18.76
C GLY A 12 17.78 -3.06 19.69
N ALA A 13 18.22 -1.90 19.20
CA ALA A 13 19.02 -0.95 19.93
C ALA A 13 18.13 0.08 20.65
N THR A 14 18.23 0.16 21.98
CA THR A 14 17.41 1.06 22.82
C THR A 14 18.30 1.98 23.66
N TRP A 15 18.26 3.27 23.37
CA TRP A 15 18.89 4.33 24.16
C TRP A 15 18.03 4.70 25.36
N ASP A 16 18.60 4.69 26.57
CA ASP A 16 17.91 5.01 27.84
C ASP A 16 18.34 6.32 28.50
N GLY A 17 19.17 7.13 27.82
CA GLY A 17 19.74 8.36 28.34
C GLY A 17 21.13 8.18 28.94
N GLN A 18 21.59 6.97 29.22
CA GLN A 18 22.89 6.67 29.84
C GLN A 18 23.75 5.71 29.00
N GLY A 19 23.12 4.81 28.23
CA GLY A 19 23.77 3.85 27.37
C GLY A 19 22.77 3.19 26.45
N VAL A 20 23.19 2.15 25.74
CA VAL A 20 22.36 1.46 24.75
C VAL A 20 22.23 -0.01 25.10
N ASN A 21 21.02 -0.50 25.20
CA ASN A 21 20.71 -1.91 25.25
C ASN A 21 20.61 -2.43 23.83
N PHE A 22 21.33 -3.48 23.51
CA PHE A 22 21.25 -4.22 22.24
C PHE A 22 20.66 -5.60 22.48
N SER A 23 19.67 -5.98 21.71
CA SER A 23 18.92 -7.22 21.89
C SER A 23 18.51 -7.81 20.54
N LEU A 24 18.89 -9.06 20.27
CA LEU A 24 18.68 -9.76 19.00
C LEU A 24 18.14 -11.17 19.23
N PHE A 25 17.00 -11.50 18.60
CA PHE A 25 16.49 -12.88 18.59
C PHE A 25 17.23 -13.70 17.53
N SER A 26 17.73 -14.86 17.94
CA SER A 26 18.19 -15.94 17.04
C SER A 26 18.16 -17.25 17.81
N GLU A 27 17.37 -18.21 17.34
CA GLU A 27 17.13 -19.51 17.99
C GLU A 27 18.31 -20.46 17.79
N TYR A 28 18.82 -20.53 16.56
CA TYR A 28 19.86 -21.49 16.17
C TYR A 28 21.29 -20.92 16.18
N ALA A 29 21.44 -19.65 16.56
CA ALA A 29 22.77 -19.07 16.71
C ALA A 29 23.55 -19.74 17.85
N THR A 30 24.84 -19.94 17.63
CA THR A 30 25.78 -20.43 18.66
C THR A 30 26.57 -19.31 19.31
N LYS A 31 26.63 -18.11 18.68
CA LYS A 31 27.27 -16.91 19.16
C LYS A 31 26.78 -15.72 18.35
N VAL A 32 26.61 -14.56 19.00
CA VAL A 32 26.31 -13.29 18.34
C VAL A 32 27.36 -12.25 18.71
N GLU A 33 27.84 -11.51 17.73
CA GLU A 33 28.78 -10.39 17.89
C GLU A 33 28.14 -9.11 17.38
N LEU A 34 28.05 -8.11 18.24
CA LEU A 34 27.70 -6.74 17.86
C LEU A 34 28.94 -6.08 17.24
N CYS A 35 28.80 -5.58 16.03
CA CYS A 35 29.84 -4.87 15.29
C CYS A 35 29.56 -3.37 15.31
N LEU A 36 30.50 -2.58 15.77
CA LEU A 36 30.38 -1.11 15.86
C LEU A 36 31.23 -0.44 14.78
N PHE A 37 30.69 0.60 14.16
CA PHE A 37 31.35 1.38 13.11
C PHE A 37 31.40 2.84 13.49
N ASP A 38 32.43 3.55 13.04
CA ASP A 38 32.64 4.98 13.32
C ASP A 38 32.16 5.92 12.22
N SER A 39 31.99 5.39 11.00
CA SER A 39 31.45 6.16 9.89
C SER A 39 30.65 5.31 8.91
N PRO A 40 29.78 5.93 8.07
CA PRO A 40 29.08 5.23 7.00
C PRO A 40 30.02 4.67 5.93
N GLU A 41 31.22 5.24 5.77
CA GLU A 41 32.22 4.84 4.80
C GLU A 41 33.22 3.79 5.34
N ALA A 42 33.10 3.42 6.62
CA ALA A 42 34.00 2.46 7.26
C ALA A 42 34.00 1.10 6.53
N GLU A 43 35.18 0.63 6.14
CA GLU A 43 35.36 -0.65 5.46
C GLU A 43 35.32 -1.86 6.41
N ARG A 44 35.49 -1.61 7.72
CA ARG A 44 35.47 -2.61 8.79
C ARG A 44 34.96 -2.02 10.09
N GLU A 45 34.49 -2.87 10.97
CA GLU A 45 34.13 -2.50 12.34
C GLU A 45 35.34 -2.05 13.18
N ILE A 46 35.11 -1.02 14.01
CA ILE A 46 36.09 -0.56 15.01
C ILE A 46 36.13 -1.46 16.27
N ALA A 47 35.03 -2.19 16.51
CA ALA A 47 34.93 -3.14 17.61
C ALA A 47 33.96 -4.26 17.29
N ARG A 48 34.28 -5.49 17.74
CA ARG A 48 33.37 -6.63 17.84
C ARG A 48 33.13 -6.94 19.31
N VAL A 49 31.89 -6.91 19.71
CA VAL A 49 31.46 -7.13 21.10
C VAL A 49 30.63 -8.40 21.13
N PRO A 50 31.14 -9.52 21.65
CA PRO A 50 30.32 -10.71 21.87
C PRO A 50 29.16 -10.35 22.81
N LEU A 51 27.94 -10.76 22.49
CA LEU A 51 26.80 -10.65 23.38
C LEU A 51 26.87 -11.81 24.40
N PRO A 52 27.14 -11.50 25.70
CA PRO A 52 27.45 -12.55 26.66
C PRO A 52 26.21 -13.24 27.24
N GLU A 53 25.07 -12.57 27.15
CA GLU A 53 23.81 -13.03 27.76
C GLU A 53 22.84 -13.53 26.70
N GLN A 54 22.15 -14.63 27.03
CA GLN A 54 21.07 -15.17 26.24
C GLN A 54 19.88 -15.50 27.16
N THR A 55 18.71 -14.96 26.86
CA THR A 55 17.46 -15.24 27.58
C THR A 55 16.38 -15.56 26.57
N ASP A 56 15.78 -16.77 26.65
CA ASP A 56 14.71 -17.19 25.74
C ASP A 56 15.07 -17.02 24.25
N MET A 57 16.29 -17.43 23.86
CA MET A 57 16.84 -17.32 22.50
C MET A 57 17.09 -15.87 22.03
N VAL A 58 17.06 -14.91 22.96
CA VAL A 58 17.39 -13.51 22.71
C VAL A 58 18.76 -13.21 23.26
N TRP A 59 19.67 -12.81 22.39
CA TRP A 59 21.04 -12.39 22.74
C TRP A 59 21.07 -10.93 23.09
N HIS A 60 21.69 -10.55 24.22
CA HIS A 60 21.64 -9.15 24.68
C HIS A 60 22.89 -8.71 25.41
N ALA A 61 23.14 -7.40 25.38
CA ALA A 61 24.18 -6.70 26.11
C ALA A 61 23.82 -5.23 26.27
N TYR A 62 24.34 -4.60 27.32
CA TYR A 62 24.24 -3.17 27.52
C TYR A 62 25.61 -2.50 27.39
N LEU A 63 25.70 -1.48 26.56
CA LEU A 63 26.90 -0.71 26.31
C LEU A 63 26.75 0.71 26.91
N PRO A 64 27.36 1.00 28.08
CA PRO A 64 27.22 2.30 28.75
C PRO A 64 27.95 3.44 28.02
N GLU A 65 28.80 3.12 27.05
CA GLU A 65 29.59 4.12 26.30
C GLU A 65 28.94 4.42 24.92
N ALA A 66 27.99 3.59 24.45
CA ALA A 66 27.29 3.82 23.20
C ALA A 66 26.27 4.97 23.32
N ARG A 67 26.06 5.71 22.24
CA ARG A 67 25.22 6.92 22.18
C ARG A 67 24.40 6.95 20.89
N PRO A 68 23.34 7.78 20.80
CA PRO A 68 22.71 8.09 19.51
C PRO A 68 23.75 8.53 18.47
N GLY A 69 23.58 8.07 17.22
CA GLY A 69 24.56 8.21 16.14
C GLY A 69 25.50 7.01 15.98
N GLN A 70 25.59 6.10 16.96
CA GLN A 70 26.41 4.90 16.83
C GLN A 70 25.88 4.00 15.71
N LEU A 71 26.75 3.69 14.75
CA LEU A 71 26.47 2.75 13.68
C LEU A 71 26.80 1.33 14.13
N TYR A 72 25.94 0.38 13.76
CA TYR A 72 26.10 -1.00 14.18
C TYR A 72 25.48 -2.01 13.23
N GLY A 73 25.91 -3.24 13.36
CA GLY A 73 25.35 -4.45 12.74
C GLY A 73 25.73 -5.67 13.56
N TYR A 74 25.34 -6.84 13.09
CA TYR A 74 25.63 -8.11 13.79
C TYR A 74 26.39 -9.07 12.91
N ARG A 75 27.26 -9.89 13.53
CA ARG A 75 27.76 -11.13 12.95
C ARG A 75 27.22 -12.28 13.78
N VAL A 76 26.54 -13.21 13.12
CA VAL A 76 25.86 -14.32 13.78
C VAL A 76 26.51 -15.63 13.35
N HIS A 77 26.91 -16.41 14.35
CA HIS A 77 27.54 -17.71 14.18
C HIS A 77 26.49 -18.81 14.36
N GLY A 78 26.58 -19.85 13.56
CA GLY A 78 25.70 -21.00 13.57
C GLY A 78 26.00 -21.92 12.41
N PRO A 79 25.19 -22.96 12.19
CA PRO A 79 25.40 -23.89 11.09
C PRO A 79 25.21 -23.23 9.72
N TYR A 80 26.09 -23.53 8.77
CA TYR A 80 25.84 -23.24 7.36
C TYR A 80 25.49 -24.57 6.68
N GLU A 81 24.23 -24.90 6.71
CA GLU A 81 23.64 -26.14 6.20
C GLU A 81 22.39 -25.80 5.38
N PRO A 82 22.52 -25.20 4.17
CA PRO A 82 21.37 -24.73 3.39
C PRO A 82 20.36 -25.83 3.09
N ALA A 83 20.79 -27.08 2.91
CA ALA A 83 19.90 -28.23 2.74
C ALA A 83 18.98 -28.49 3.95
N GLN A 84 19.33 -27.97 5.13
CA GLN A 84 18.53 -28.03 6.36
C GLN A 84 17.87 -26.67 6.68
N GLY A 85 17.99 -25.69 5.80
CA GLY A 85 17.45 -24.35 5.98
C GLY A 85 18.31 -23.40 6.82
N HIS A 86 19.53 -23.79 7.24
CA HIS A 86 20.43 -22.96 8.03
C HIS A 86 21.47 -22.25 7.16
N ARG A 87 21.59 -20.92 7.31
CA ARG A 87 22.39 -20.07 6.42
C ARG A 87 23.27 -19.08 7.19
N PHE A 88 23.75 -19.46 8.38
CA PHE A 88 24.61 -18.59 9.17
C PHE A 88 25.97 -18.42 8.50
N ASN A 89 26.47 -17.18 8.47
CA ASN A 89 27.81 -16.88 7.97
C ASN A 89 28.40 -15.68 8.75
N ALA A 90 29.29 -15.99 9.69
CA ALA A 90 29.91 -14.97 10.56
C ALA A 90 30.85 -13.99 9.82
N HIS A 91 31.19 -14.24 8.55
CA HIS A 91 31.92 -13.28 7.71
C HIS A 91 31.03 -12.16 7.18
N LYS A 92 29.72 -12.23 7.40
CA LYS A 92 28.74 -11.25 6.92
C LYS A 92 28.21 -10.41 8.07
N VAL A 93 28.34 -9.10 7.92
CA VAL A 93 27.65 -8.13 8.77
C VAL A 93 26.19 -8.05 8.31
N LEU A 94 25.27 -8.11 9.28
CA LEU A 94 23.83 -8.19 9.09
C LEU A 94 23.15 -6.97 9.74
N LEU A 95 22.13 -6.45 9.08
CA LEU A 95 21.29 -5.40 9.62
C LEU A 95 20.40 -5.94 10.76
N ASP A 96 20.29 -5.19 11.83
CA ASP A 96 19.30 -5.43 12.88
C ASP A 96 17.86 -5.34 12.32
N PRO A 97 17.03 -6.38 12.48
CA PRO A 97 15.62 -6.33 12.04
C PRO A 97 14.81 -5.21 12.71
N TYR A 98 15.23 -4.75 13.89
CA TYR A 98 14.61 -3.67 14.67
C TYR A 98 15.30 -2.30 14.49
N ALA A 99 16.17 -2.14 13.49
CA ALA A 99 16.82 -0.87 13.21
C ALA A 99 15.80 0.22 12.87
N LYS A 100 15.78 1.30 13.67
CA LYS A 100 14.85 2.45 13.53
C LYS A 100 15.38 3.53 12.57
N ALA A 101 16.65 3.44 12.20
CA ALA A 101 17.29 4.25 11.18
C ALA A 101 18.48 3.47 10.59
N LEU A 102 18.79 3.71 9.31
CA LEU A 102 19.97 3.16 8.67
C LEU A 102 21.05 4.24 8.57
N GLY A 103 22.19 4.00 9.17
CA GLY A 103 23.35 4.87 9.04
C GLY A 103 24.10 4.68 7.73
N ARG A 104 23.99 3.51 7.14
CA ARG A 104 24.48 3.18 5.80
C ARG A 104 23.45 2.30 5.09
N THR A 105 23.15 2.62 3.83
CA THR A 105 22.28 1.82 2.97
C THR A 105 23.07 0.66 2.35
N LEU A 106 22.36 -0.31 1.79
CA LEU A 106 22.97 -1.41 1.05
C LEU A 106 23.80 -0.90 -0.12
N CYS A 107 25.06 -1.35 -0.22
CA CYS A 107 25.93 -1.13 -1.35
C CYS A 107 26.24 -2.48 -2.04
N TRP A 108 26.00 -2.58 -3.33
CA TRP A 108 26.34 -3.78 -4.07
C TRP A 108 27.84 -3.80 -4.44
N SER A 109 28.54 -4.86 -4.05
CA SER A 109 29.92 -5.10 -4.46
C SER A 109 29.97 -5.81 -5.82
N GLU A 110 30.95 -5.48 -6.64
CA GLU A 110 31.14 -6.14 -7.94
C GLU A 110 31.41 -7.64 -7.78
N ASP A 111 32.09 -8.04 -6.70
CA ASP A 111 32.51 -9.42 -6.42
C ASP A 111 31.52 -10.21 -5.54
N TYR A 112 30.24 -9.76 -5.44
CA TYR A 112 29.14 -10.49 -4.78
C TYR A 112 29.31 -10.74 -3.27
N ARG A 113 29.96 -9.86 -2.52
CA ARG A 113 30.19 -10.05 -1.05
C ARG A 113 28.93 -10.06 -0.21
N MET A 114 27.81 -9.61 -0.76
CA MET A 114 26.53 -9.63 -0.05
C MET A 114 25.82 -10.98 -0.10
N PHE A 115 26.48 -12.04 -0.56
CA PHE A 115 25.95 -13.40 -0.59
C PHE A 115 26.70 -14.30 0.41
N ALA A 116 25.99 -15.23 1.02
CA ALA A 116 26.60 -16.18 1.97
C ALA A 116 27.39 -17.28 1.29
N TYR A 117 27.22 -17.42 -0.01
CA TYR A 117 27.80 -18.46 -0.85
C TYR A 117 28.63 -17.84 -1.99
N ARG A 118 29.42 -18.63 -2.66
CA ARG A 118 30.24 -18.24 -3.84
C ARG A 118 29.36 -18.20 -5.07
N VAL A 119 28.92 -16.99 -5.48
CA VAL A 119 28.15 -16.80 -6.72
C VAL A 119 28.97 -17.28 -7.92
N GLY A 120 28.35 -18.10 -8.77
CA GLY A 120 29.00 -18.75 -9.91
C GLY A 120 29.65 -20.12 -9.58
N SER A 121 29.58 -20.57 -8.32
CA SER A 121 29.96 -21.95 -7.98
C SER A 121 29.00 -22.96 -8.59
N PRO A 122 29.48 -24.13 -9.07
CA PRO A 122 28.60 -25.22 -9.47
C PRO A 122 27.71 -25.77 -8.36
N ASP A 123 28.14 -25.61 -7.10
CA ASP A 123 27.37 -26.02 -5.92
C ASP A 123 26.37 -24.95 -5.47
N GLU A 124 26.27 -23.81 -6.19
CA GLU A 124 25.37 -22.69 -5.89
C GLU A 124 25.42 -22.27 -4.41
N ASP A 125 24.25 -22.18 -3.75
CA ASP A 125 24.11 -21.80 -2.33
C ASP A 125 24.57 -22.86 -1.33
N LEU A 126 24.93 -24.06 -1.76
CA LEU A 126 25.62 -25.07 -0.93
C LEU A 126 27.10 -24.74 -0.73
N SER A 127 27.68 -23.90 -1.57
CA SER A 127 29.04 -23.36 -1.37
C SER A 127 29.08 -22.32 -0.26
N PHE A 128 30.24 -22.00 0.27
CA PHE A 128 30.42 -21.03 1.35
C PHE A 128 31.32 -19.88 0.92
N ASP A 129 30.93 -18.63 1.21
CA ASP A 129 31.76 -17.46 0.97
C ASP A 129 32.33 -16.90 2.28
N ASP A 130 33.64 -17.00 2.47
CA ASP A 130 34.39 -16.52 3.62
C ASP A 130 34.85 -15.05 3.52
N ARG A 131 34.53 -14.35 2.42
CA ARG A 131 34.91 -12.94 2.24
C ARG A 131 34.05 -12.02 3.09
N ASP A 132 34.68 -10.99 3.66
CA ASP A 132 34.00 -9.99 4.48
C ASP A 132 33.15 -9.05 3.63
N ASN A 133 31.97 -8.71 4.11
CA ASN A 133 31.05 -7.73 3.48
C ASN A 133 30.97 -6.41 4.25
N ALA A 134 31.75 -6.20 5.30
CA ALA A 134 31.60 -5.05 6.21
C ALA A 134 31.61 -3.68 5.51
N ALA A 135 32.35 -3.54 4.39
CA ALA A 135 32.38 -2.31 3.60
C ALA A 135 31.07 -2.01 2.82
N PHE A 136 30.20 -3.01 2.66
CA PHE A 136 29.03 -2.95 1.76
C PHE A 136 27.70 -3.16 2.47
N ALA A 137 27.71 -3.80 3.64
CA ALA A 137 26.51 -4.16 4.38
C ALA A 137 25.75 -2.93 4.87
N PRO A 138 24.41 -2.96 4.87
CA PRO A 138 23.61 -1.93 5.50
C PRO A 138 23.87 -1.92 7.01
N LEU A 139 23.91 -0.74 7.62
CA LEU A 139 24.16 -0.58 9.05
C LEU A 139 22.99 0.14 9.72
N GLY A 140 22.55 -0.39 10.86
CA GLY A 140 21.66 0.31 11.76
C GLY A 140 22.33 1.49 12.44
N MET A 141 21.53 2.44 12.90
CA MET A 141 21.99 3.56 13.70
C MET A 141 21.15 3.70 14.97
N VAL A 142 21.80 3.86 16.10
CA VAL A 142 21.12 4.20 17.36
C VAL A 142 20.54 5.60 17.24
N ILE A 143 19.26 5.76 17.54
CA ILE A 143 18.57 7.05 17.46
C ILE A 143 18.20 7.60 18.84
N GLU A 144 18.11 8.92 18.95
CA GLU A 144 17.40 9.60 20.04
C GLU A 144 15.89 9.63 19.69
N PRO A 145 15.03 8.89 20.42
CA PRO A 145 13.63 8.76 20.07
C PRO A 145 12.80 10.03 20.36
N ALA A 146 13.34 10.97 21.16
CA ALA A 146 12.61 12.15 21.61
C ALA A 146 12.13 13.01 20.43
N PHE A 147 10.83 13.23 20.36
CA PHE A 147 10.16 14.12 19.41
C PHE A 147 8.98 14.79 20.10
N SER A 148 8.79 16.09 19.88
CA SER A 148 7.62 16.79 20.40
C SER A 148 6.47 16.74 19.40
N TRP A 149 5.44 16.01 19.72
CA TRP A 149 4.20 15.97 18.95
C TRP A 149 3.32 17.22 19.20
N GLY A 150 3.56 17.96 20.30
CA GLY A 150 2.72 19.12 20.64
C GLY A 150 1.25 18.75 20.84
N ASP A 151 0.38 19.44 20.13
CA ASP A 151 -1.08 19.21 20.17
C ASP A 151 -1.58 18.26 19.07
N ASP A 152 -0.71 17.41 18.51
CA ASP A 152 -1.05 16.47 17.48
C ASP A 152 -2.23 15.58 17.87
N ARG A 153 -3.14 15.36 16.93
CA ARG A 153 -4.31 14.50 17.10
C ARG A 153 -4.64 13.80 15.80
N HIS A 154 -4.86 12.49 15.89
CA HIS A 154 -5.37 11.72 14.77
C HIS A 154 -6.72 12.28 14.28
N PRO A 155 -6.91 12.54 12.98
CA PRO A 155 -8.16 13.09 12.44
C PRO A 155 -9.36 12.17 12.68
N ARG A 156 -9.17 10.85 12.65
CA ARG A 156 -10.20 9.82 12.88
C ARG A 156 -11.42 9.98 11.98
N THR A 157 -11.20 10.25 10.71
CA THR A 157 -12.26 10.35 9.72
C THR A 157 -13.04 9.03 9.64
N PRO A 158 -14.38 9.05 9.82
CA PRO A 158 -15.17 7.82 9.71
C PRO A 158 -15.04 7.18 8.32
N TRP A 159 -14.98 5.87 8.24
CA TRP A 159 -14.81 5.12 7.00
C TRP A 159 -15.77 5.56 5.87
N HIS A 160 -17.04 5.76 6.16
CA HIS A 160 -18.05 6.16 5.16
C HIS A 160 -17.83 7.57 4.60
N ARG A 161 -16.96 8.38 5.22
CA ARG A 161 -16.58 9.73 4.77
C ARG A 161 -15.14 9.77 4.24
N THR A 162 -14.42 8.65 4.30
CA THR A 162 -13.04 8.57 3.86
C THR A 162 -12.97 8.64 2.33
N VAL A 163 -12.04 9.44 1.83
CA VAL A 163 -11.58 9.50 0.44
C VAL A 163 -10.08 9.28 0.49
N ILE A 164 -9.62 8.17 -0.05
CA ILE A 164 -8.20 7.79 -0.06
C ILE A 164 -7.54 8.33 -1.32
N TYR A 165 -6.33 8.86 -1.17
CA TYR A 165 -5.45 9.24 -2.27
C TYR A 165 -4.14 8.46 -2.14
N GLU A 166 -3.93 7.50 -3.03
CA GLU A 166 -2.71 6.71 -3.10
C GLU A 166 -1.61 7.52 -3.75
N LEU A 167 -0.46 7.68 -3.10
CA LEU A 167 0.65 8.45 -3.64
C LEU A 167 2.03 7.89 -3.29
N HIS A 168 2.98 8.16 -4.16
CA HIS A 168 4.40 7.95 -3.91
C HIS A 168 5.05 9.24 -3.40
N VAL A 169 5.70 9.20 -2.22
CA VAL A 169 6.28 10.40 -1.56
C VAL A 169 7.17 11.21 -2.51
N LYS A 170 8.06 10.53 -3.26
CA LYS A 170 8.93 11.22 -4.21
C LYS A 170 8.18 11.70 -5.46
N GLY A 171 7.42 10.82 -6.09
CA GLY A 171 6.77 11.11 -7.37
C GLY A 171 5.77 12.24 -7.29
N PHE A 172 5.05 12.36 -6.18
CA PHE A 172 4.01 13.37 -6.00
C PHE A 172 4.56 14.80 -6.08
N THR A 173 5.70 15.09 -5.43
CA THR A 173 6.21 16.47 -5.34
C THR A 173 7.46 16.72 -6.17
N LYS A 174 8.06 15.72 -6.83
CA LYS A 174 9.37 15.84 -7.49
C LYS A 174 9.44 16.90 -8.56
N LEU A 175 8.37 17.07 -9.33
CA LEU A 175 8.28 18.07 -10.40
C LEU A 175 7.34 19.23 -10.05
N HIS A 176 6.91 19.35 -8.78
CA HIS A 176 5.95 20.39 -8.38
C HIS A 176 6.60 21.78 -8.44
N PRO A 177 6.09 22.71 -9.30
CA PRO A 177 6.80 23.97 -9.63
C PRO A 177 6.86 24.96 -8.46
N ALA A 178 5.89 24.92 -7.55
CA ALA A 178 5.82 25.84 -6.42
C ALA A 178 6.60 25.35 -5.18
N ILE A 179 7.00 24.07 -5.13
CA ILE A 179 7.78 23.52 -4.03
C ILE A 179 9.27 23.79 -4.24
N PRO A 180 10.00 24.33 -3.23
CA PRO A 180 11.42 24.55 -3.34
C PRO A 180 12.19 23.29 -3.75
N PRO A 181 13.15 23.37 -4.70
CA PRO A 181 13.84 22.19 -5.27
C PRO A 181 14.47 21.27 -4.20
N ARG A 182 14.95 21.82 -3.08
CA ARG A 182 15.53 21.05 -1.97
C ARG A 182 14.53 20.20 -1.21
N LEU A 183 13.22 20.49 -1.33
CA LEU A 183 12.13 19.76 -0.66
C LEU A 183 11.39 18.84 -1.63
N GLN A 184 11.54 19.04 -2.94
CA GLN A 184 10.88 18.22 -3.94
C GLN A 184 11.24 16.73 -3.79
N GLY A 185 10.25 15.86 -3.82
CA GLY A 185 10.42 14.41 -3.71
C GLY A 185 10.75 13.91 -2.31
N THR A 186 10.45 14.70 -1.26
CA THR A 186 10.79 14.36 0.14
C THR A 186 9.57 14.41 1.07
N TYR A 187 9.71 13.85 2.28
CA TYR A 187 8.71 13.99 3.36
C TYR A 187 8.38 15.47 3.64
N ALA A 188 9.41 16.31 3.67
CA ALA A 188 9.23 17.75 3.88
C ALA A 188 8.51 18.42 2.70
N GLY A 189 8.69 17.91 1.48
CA GLY A 189 7.95 18.37 0.29
C GLY A 189 6.46 18.04 0.37
N LEU A 190 6.11 16.84 0.84
CA LEU A 190 4.72 16.45 1.05
C LEU A 190 4.05 17.25 2.18
N ALA A 191 4.83 17.76 3.12
CA ALA A 191 4.36 18.60 4.24
C ALA A 191 4.26 20.10 3.87
N THR A 192 4.47 20.50 2.62
CA THR A 192 4.32 21.90 2.19
C THR A 192 2.86 22.30 2.04
N GLU A 193 2.61 23.60 2.14
CA GLU A 193 1.25 24.17 1.97
C GLU A 193 0.68 23.82 0.59
N GLU A 194 1.49 23.91 -0.46
CA GLU A 194 1.09 23.64 -1.84
C GLU A 194 0.64 22.19 -2.06
N ALA A 195 1.37 21.24 -1.49
CA ALA A 195 1.01 19.82 -1.56
C ALA A 195 -0.29 19.54 -0.78
N ILE A 196 -0.43 20.10 0.40
CA ILE A 196 -1.61 19.95 1.27
C ILE A 196 -2.83 20.63 0.65
N GLU A 197 -2.68 21.84 0.11
CA GLU A 197 -3.77 22.56 -0.55
C GLU A 197 -4.35 21.78 -1.73
N HIS A 198 -3.52 21.15 -2.54
CA HIS A 198 -3.98 20.28 -3.62
C HIS A 198 -4.87 19.15 -3.08
N LEU A 199 -4.41 18.41 -2.07
CA LEU A 199 -5.15 17.30 -1.46
C LEU A 199 -6.48 17.75 -0.84
N LEU A 200 -6.47 18.87 -0.11
CA LEU A 200 -7.67 19.42 0.52
C LEU A 200 -8.69 19.94 -0.50
N THR A 201 -8.23 20.65 -1.55
CA THR A 201 -9.13 21.16 -2.60
C THR A 201 -9.71 20.04 -3.44
N LEU A 202 -9.00 18.94 -3.60
CA LEU A 202 -9.49 17.71 -4.20
C LEU A 202 -10.55 17.02 -3.32
N GLY A 203 -10.53 17.25 -2.01
CA GLY A 203 -11.45 16.66 -1.04
C GLY A 203 -10.96 15.34 -0.44
N VAL A 204 -9.67 15.07 -0.53
CA VAL A 204 -9.00 13.92 0.11
C VAL A 204 -9.08 14.04 1.62
N THR A 205 -9.25 12.92 2.30
CA THR A 205 -9.25 12.82 3.78
C THR A 205 -8.16 11.93 4.33
N ALA A 206 -7.58 11.07 3.50
CA ALA A 206 -6.48 10.18 3.87
C ALA A 206 -5.52 10.02 2.70
N VAL A 207 -4.24 10.15 2.96
CA VAL A 207 -3.18 9.77 2.02
C VAL A 207 -2.73 8.35 2.33
N GLU A 208 -2.69 7.49 1.30
CA GLU A 208 -2.10 6.16 1.36
C GLU A 208 -0.73 6.25 0.71
N LEU A 209 0.31 6.20 1.54
CA LEU A 209 1.70 6.31 1.09
C LEU A 209 2.19 4.96 0.60
N MET A 210 2.57 4.84 -0.68
CA MET A 210 3.35 3.71 -1.17
C MET A 210 4.56 3.47 -0.27
N PRO A 211 5.18 2.27 -0.26
CA PRO A 211 6.10 1.85 0.80
C PRO A 211 7.15 2.88 1.19
N VAL A 212 7.10 3.31 2.44
CA VAL A 212 8.06 4.25 3.05
C VAL A 212 9.06 3.55 3.96
N HIS A 213 8.87 2.27 4.27
CA HIS A 213 9.90 1.48 4.94
C HIS A 213 11.19 1.50 4.11
N HIS A 214 12.33 1.51 4.78
CA HIS A 214 13.59 1.45 4.04
C HIS A 214 13.67 0.14 3.25
N HIS A 215 13.79 0.26 1.92
CA HIS A 215 13.83 -0.87 1.00
C HIS A 215 15.16 -0.93 0.25
N ALA A 216 15.52 -2.11 -0.22
CA ALA A 216 16.71 -2.33 -1.03
C ALA A 216 16.42 -2.10 -2.51
N TYR A 217 17.43 -1.67 -3.26
CA TYR A 217 17.43 -1.79 -4.71
C TYR A 217 17.93 -3.18 -5.08
N ASP A 218 17.18 -3.84 -5.95
CA ASP A 218 17.56 -5.16 -6.45
C ASP A 218 18.85 -5.07 -7.26
N ARG A 219 19.73 -6.04 -7.09
CA ARG A 219 21.02 -6.04 -7.81
C ARG A 219 20.84 -5.98 -9.33
N HIS A 220 19.92 -6.77 -9.88
CA HIS A 220 19.67 -6.81 -11.31
C HIS A 220 19.16 -5.48 -11.87
N LEU A 221 18.42 -4.68 -11.07
CA LEU A 221 18.00 -3.34 -11.44
C LEU A 221 19.21 -2.37 -11.46
N VAL A 222 20.04 -2.44 -10.42
CA VAL A 222 21.25 -1.60 -10.34
C VAL A 222 22.20 -1.88 -11.50
N GLU A 223 22.40 -3.15 -11.86
CA GLU A 223 23.22 -3.57 -13.02
C GLU A 223 22.67 -3.06 -14.36
N ARG A 224 21.34 -2.88 -14.45
CA ARG A 224 20.66 -2.30 -15.62
C ARG A 224 20.59 -0.76 -15.58
N GLY A 225 21.09 -0.12 -14.51
CA GLY A 225 20.99 1.33 -14.28
C GLY A 225 19.58 1.78 -13.90
N LEU A 226 18.81 0.90 -13.27
CA LEU A 226 17.47 1.13 -12.75
C LEU A 226 17.49 1.11 -11.23
N THR A 227 16.35 1.49 -10.60
CA THR A 227 16.18 1.46 -9.15
C THR A 227 14.81 0.87 -8.80
N ASN A 228 14.65 0.29 -7.63
CA ASN A 228 13.33 -0.05 -7.12
C ASN A 228 12.64 1.23 -6.63
N TYR A 229 11.76 1.80 -7.46
CA TYR A 229 11.08 3.07 -7.19
C TYR A 229 9.89 2.90 -6.26
N TRP A 230 9.06 1.87 -6.47
CA TRP A 230 7.85 1.69 -5.65
C TRP A 230 8.14 1.33 -4.20
N GLY A 231 9.18 0.53 -3.95
CA GLY A 231 9.58 0.18 -2.59
C GLY A 231 9.06 -1.14 -2.05
N TYR A 232 8.41 -1.98 -2.87
CA TYR A 232 7.95 -3.31 -2.44
C TYR A 232 9.11 -4.31 -2.33
N ASN A 233 10.15 -3.92 -1.62
CA ASN A 233 11.36 -4.71 -1.40
C ASN A 233 11.97 -4.35 -0.03
N THR A 234 11.18 -4.50 1.03
CA THR A 234 11.51 -4.04 2.37
C THR A 234 12.76 -4.68 2.94
N LEU A 235 13.65 -3.85 3.49
CA LEU A 235 14.86 -4.24 4.21
C LEU A 235 14.75 -3.97 5.72
N ALA A 236 14.16 -2.85 6.12
CA ALA A 236 14.04 -2.45 7.52
C ALA A 236 12.61 -2.01 7.86
N PHE A 237 11.94 -2.79 8.70
CA PHE A 237 10.52 -2.63 9.04
C PHE A 237 10.22 -1.46 9.98
N PHE A 238 11.23 -0.89 10.67
CA PHE A 238 11.07 0.21 11.63
C PHE A 238 11.66 1.53 11.12
N ALA A 239 12.40 1.53 10.02
CA ALA A 239 13.10 2.69 9.53
C ALA A 239 12.38 3.35 8.34
N PRO A 240 12.07 4.66 8.39
CA PRO A 240 11.64 5.38 7.19
C PRO A 240 12.78 5.48 6.19
N GLY A 241 12.45 5.39 4.90
CA GLY A 241 13.41 5.46 3.82
C GLY A 241 14.16 6.80 3.80
N ILE A 242 15.46 6.78 4.00
CA ILE A 242 16.33 7.97 4.02
C ILE A 242 16.30 8.73 2.68
N ARG A 243 16.02 8.03 1.59
CA ARG A 243 15.94 8.60 0.24
C ARG A 243 14.82 9.63 0.05
N TYR A 244 13.83 9.61 0.95
CA TYR A 244 12.74 10.57 0.99
C TYR A 244 12.98 11.71 2.00
N ALA A 245 14.14 11.78 2.63
CA ALA A 245 14.48 12.86 3.53
C ALA A 245 15.22 14.00 2.80
N ALA A 246 14.79 15.24 3.01
CA ALA A 246 15.43 16.42 2.42
C ALA A 246 16.88 16.61 2.92
N ALA A 247 17.16 16.15 4.12
CA ALA A 247 18.45 16.34 4.76
C ALA A 247 19.42 15.16 4.60
N ASN A 248 19.13 14.15 3.82
CA ASN A 248 19.97 12.96 3.61
C ASN A 248 20.80 12.51 4.85
N HIS A 249 20.16 12.50 6.01
CA HIS A 249 20.75 12.10 7.27
C HIS A 249 19.77 11.22 8.05
N PRO A 250 20.17 10.04 8.55
CA PRO A 250 19.28 9.04 9.12
C PRO A 250 18.34 9.54 10.23
N GLU A 251 18.88 10.22 11.24
CA GLU A 251 18.04 10.77 12.33
C GLU A 251 17.06 11.83 11.85
N ARG A 252 17.46 12.60 10.83
CA ARG A 252 16.59 13.62 10.25
C ARG A 252 15.46 13.01 9.45
N ALA A 253 15.68 11.86 8.80
CA ALA A 253 14.63 11.13 8.10
C ALA A 253 13.49 10.77 9.05
N VAL A 254 13.78 10.23 10.22
CA VAL A 254 12.78 9.92 11.25
C VAL A 254 12.03 11.19 11.71
N ARG A 255 12.75 12.28 11.96
CA ARG A 255 12.15 13.56 12.39
C ARG A 255 11.33 14.21 11.28
N GLU A 256 11.80 14.17 10.03
CA GLU A 256 11.05 14.69 8.87
C GLU A 256 9.75 13.92 8.66
N PHE A 257 9.79 12.57 8.74
CA PHE A 257 8.59 11.75 8.67
C PHE A 257 7.58 12.13 9.76
N LYS A 258 8.00 12.17 11.03
CA LYS A 258 7.15 12.60 12.17
C LYS A 258 6.59 14.02 11.95
N THR A 259 7.39 14.94 11.42
CA THR A 259 6.94 16.31 11.11
C THR A 259 5.91 16.31 9.99
N MET A 260 6.11 15.52 8.94
CA MET A 260 5.13 15.35 7.84
C MET A 260 3.79 14.86 8.39
N VAL A 261 3.77 13.78 9.17
CA VAL A 261 2.55 13.24 9.77
C VAL A 261 1.82 14.30 10.59
N ARG A 262 2.53 14.97 11.51
CA ARG A 262 1.97 16.05 12.34
C ARG A 262 1.38 17.17 11.50
N THR A 263 2.03 17.55 10.39
CA THR A 263 1.55 18.62 9.51
C THR A 263 0.30 18.20 8.75
N LEU A 264 0.27 16.97 8.24
CA LEU A 264 -0.92 16.40 7.57
C LEU A 264 -2.10 16.29 8.55
N HIS A 265 -1.89 15.83 9.78
CA HIS A 265 -2.91 15.81 10.82
C HIS A 265 -3.46 17.21 11.13
N SER A 266 -2.59 18.21 11.20
CA SER A 266 -3.01 19.61 11.43
C SER A 266 -3.93 20.13 10.31
N ALA A 267 -3.82 19.57 9.12
CA ALA A 267 -4.70 19.84 7.97
C ALA A 267 -5.95 18.92 7.93
N GLY A 268 -6.09 17.98 8.86
CA GLY A 268 -7.18 17.02 8.91
C GLY A 268 -7.01 15.82 7.96
N LEU A 269 -5.80 15.56 7.47
CA LEU A 269 -5.48 14.42 6.59
C LEU A 269 -4.90 13.27 7.41
N GLU A 270 -5.47 12.08 7.26
CA GLU A 270 -4.95 10.84 7.81
C GLU A 270 -3.79 10.31 6.97
N VAL A 271 -2.88 9.59 7.60
CA VAL A 271 -1.72 8.95 6.94
C VAL A 271 -1.84 7.44 7.08
N ILE A 272 -2.02 6.76 5.95
CA ILE A 272 -2.04 5.30 5.84
C ILE A 272 -0.74 4.86 5.17
N LEU A 273 -0.10 3.83 5.70
CA LEU A 273 1.11 3.27 5.09
C LEU A 273 0.80 2.00 4.32
N ASP A 274 1.30 1.92 3.11
CA ASP A 274 1.41 0.65 2.41
C ASP A 274 2.61 -0.12 2.95
N VAL A 275 2.36 -1.33 3.48
CA VAL A 275 3.36 -2.11 4.21
C VAL A 275 3.52 -3.51 3.64
N VAL A 276 4.78 -3.93 3.53
CA VAL A 276 5.17 -5.22 2.95
C VAL A 276 5.74 -6.10 4.06
N TYR A 277 4.90 -6.97 4.64
CA TYR A 277 5.33 -7.93 5.66
C TYR A 277 5.27 -9.38 5.17
N ASN A 278 4.85 -9.60 3.94
CA ASN A 278 4.74 -10.94 3.38
C ASN A 278 6.09 -11.50 2.90
N HIS A 279 7.00 -10.65 2.42
CA HIS A 279 8.33 -11.01 1.93
C HIS A 279 9.39 -9.96 2.30
N THR A 280 10.65 -10.23 1.95
CA THR A 280 11.79 -9.33 2.18
C THR A 280 12.67 -9.20 0.94
N ALA A 281 13.58 -8.21 0.99
CA ALA A 281 14.59 -7.95 -0.04
C ALA A 281 15.65 -9.07 -0.20
N GLU A 282 15.58 -10.14 0.57
CA GLU A 282 16.58 -11.23 0.51
C GLU A 282 16.29 -12.26 -0.59
N GLY A 283 15.14 -12.17 -1.29
CA GLY A 283 14.81 -12.99 -2.46
C GLY A 283 14.76 -14.51 -2.16
N ASN A 284 14.96 -15.34 -3.18
CA ASN A 284 14.93 -16.80 -3.06
C ASN A 284 16.22 -17.37 -2.43
N HIS A 285 16.41 -18.69 -2.46
CA HIS A 285 17.60 -19.40 -1.90
C HIS A 285 18.95 -18.93 -2.48
N LEU A 286 18.94 -18.33 -3.68
CA LEU A 286 20.12 -17.72 -4.32
C LEU A 286 20.22 -16.20 -4.07
N GLY A 287 19.38 -15.63 -3.23
CA GLY A 287 19.40 -14.22 -2.91
C GLY A 287 20.52 -13.80 -1.94
N PRO A 288 20.66 -12.50 -1.68
CA PRO A 288 21.68 -11.97 -0.77
C PRO A 288 21.38 -12.30 0.69
N ILE A 289 22.38 -12.10 1.55
CA ILE A 289 22.28 -12.18 2.99
C ILE A 289 22.41 -10.76 3.56
N LEU A 290 21.32 -10.20 4.07
CA LEU A 290 21.24 -8.80 4.46
C LEU A 290 20.88 -8.62 5.94
N SER A 291 19.95 -9.43 6.46
CA SER A 291 19.37 -9.34 7.79
C SER A 291 18.86 -10.71 8.25
N LEU A 292 17.57 -10.98 8.11
CA LEU A 292 16.84 -12.13 8.66
C LEU A 292 17.43 -13.48 8.26
N ARG A 293 17.85 -13.61 7.00
CA ARG A 293 18.45 -14.84 6.46
C ARG A 293 19.71 -15.25 7.21
N GLY A 294 20.57 -14.29 7.52
CA GLY A 294 21.82 -14.55 8.23
C GLY A 294 21.67 -14.62 9.74
N ILE A 295 20.62 -13.96 10.27
CA ILE A 295 20.32 -13.96 11.70
C ILE A 295 19.71 -15.31 12.11
N ASP A 296 18.67 -15.77 11.39
CA ASP A 296 18.06 -17.08 11.61
C ASP A 296 17.09 -17.46 10.48
N ASN A 297 17.60 -17.98 9.38
CA ASN A 297 16.79 -18.29 8.21
C ASN A 297 15.60 -19.20 8.51
N ALA A 298 15.80 -20.27 9.26
CA ALA A 298 14.79 -21.28 9.54
C ALA A 298 13.62 -20.76 10.40
N SER A 299 13.88 -19.77 11.27
CA SER A 299 12.85 -19.17 12.11
C SER A 299 12.07 -18.10 11.36
N TYR A 300 12.75 -17.21 10.61
CA TYR A 300 12.13 -16.07 9.96
C TYR A 300 11.42 -16.39 8.65
N TYR A 301 11.90 -17.34 7.87
CA TYR A 301 11.32 -17.67 6.58
C TYR A 301 10.53 -18.96 6.60
N ARG A 302 9.50 -19.00 5.78
CA ARG A 302 8.71 -20.20 5.55
C ARG A 302 9.44 -21.10 4.56
N LEU A 303 10.04 -22.16 5.06
CA LEU A 303 10.75 -23.13 4.25
C LEU A 303 9.79 -24.15 3.63
N SER A 304 10.15 -24.69 2.47
CA SER A 304 9.44 -25.82 1.87
C SER A 304 9.52 -27.03 2.79
N PRO A 305 8.41 -27.68 3.14
CA PRO A 305 8.42 -28.85 3.99
C PRO A 305 9.04 -30.08 3.30
N GLU A 306 9.09 -30.09 1.98
CA GLU A 306 9.65 -31.19 1.18
C GLU A 306 11.17 -31.09 1.05
N ASP A 307 11.68 -29.87 0.92
CA ASP A 307 13.10 -29.57 0.84
C ASP A 307 13.39 -28.21 1.51
N PRO A 308 13.88 -28.17 2.76
CA PRO A 308 14.14 -26.94 3.51
C PRO A 308 15.20 -26.02 2.89
N ARG A 309 15.91 -26.43 1.87
CA ARG A 309 16.80 -25.57 1.07
C ARG A 309 16.02 -24.43 0.42
N TYR A 310 14.76 -24.67 0.04
CA TYR A 310 13.91 -23.74 -0.69
C TYR A 310 12.86 -23.10 0.21
N TYR A 311 12.34 -21.98 -0.24
CA TYR A 311 11.24 -21.29 0.45
C TYR A 311 9.87 -21.69 -0.11
N PHE A 312 8.88 -21.75 0.76
CA PHE A 312 7.48 -21.76 0.34
C PHE A 312 7.12 -20.34 -0.07
N ASP A 313 7.05 -20.08 -1.36
CA ASP A 313 6.81 -18.75 -1.93
C ASP A 313 5.40 -18.62 -2.50
N VAL A 314 4.61 -17.70 -1.94
CA VAL A 314 3.28 -17.29 -2.44
C VAL A 314 3.26 -15.81 -2.83
N THR A 315 4.42 -15.18 -2.86
CA THR A 315 4.57 -13.73 -3.07
C THR A 315 5.09 -13.39 -4.46
N GLY A 316 5.74 -14.34 -5.13
CA GLY A 316 6.44 -14.10 -6.39
C GLY A 316 7.79 -13.38 -6.24
N CYS A 317 8.17 -13.04 -4.99
CA CYS A 317 9.43 -12.34 -4.68
C CYS A 317 10.52 -13.28 -4.18
N GLY A 318 10.27 -14.60 -4.17
CA GLY A 318 11.24 -15.63 -3.85
C GLY A 318 11.24 -16.10 -2.40
N ASN A 319 10.54 -15.42 -1.49
CA ASN A 319 10.39 -15.85 -0.11
C ASN A 319 9.05 -15.42 0.49
N THR A 320 8.66 -16.08 1.56
CA THR A 320 7.52 -15.68 2.39
C THR A 320 7.96 -15.71 3.85
N LEU A 321 7.63 -14.70 4.64
CA LEU A 321 7.89 -14.68 6.08
C LEU A 321 7.05 -15.75 6.81
N ASN A 322 7.64 -16.35 7.85
CA ASN A 322 7.04 -17.45 8.59
C ASN A 322 6.04 -16.95 9.65
N MET A 323 4.83 -16.60 9.23
CA MET A 323 3.76 -16.08 10.10
C MET A 323 3.34 -17.07 11.19
N ARG A 324 3.76 -18.33 11.14
CA ARG A 324 3.51 -19.34 12.15
C ARG A 324 4.48 -19.25 13.32
N HIS A 325 5.63 -18.58 13.13
CA HIS A 325 6.64 -18.44 14.16
C HIS A 325 6.31 -17.25 15.09
N PRO A 326 6.22 -17.45 16.42
CA PRO A 326 5.80 -16.39 17.34
C PRO A 326 6.71 -15.16 17.33
N ARG A 327 8.01 -15.34 17.05
CA ARG A 327 8.96 -14.21 16.96
C ARG A 327 8.82 -13.40 15.67
N VAL A 328 8.36 -14.01 14.58
CA VAL A 328 8.02 -13.30 13.34
C VAL A 328 6.74 -12.49 13.54
N LEU A 329 5.71 -13.09 14.14
CA LEU A 329 4.50 -12.36 14.54
C LEU A 329 4.86 -11.19 15.47
N GLN A 330 5.74 -11.40 16.45
CA GLN A 330 6.20 -10.34 17.34
C GLN A 330 6.89 -9.20 16.57
N LEU A 331 7.81 -9.52 15.64
CA LEU A 331 8.50 -8.52 14.81
C LEU A 331 7.50 -7.62 14.09
N ILE A 332 6.48 -8.23 13.46
CA ILE A 332 5.46 -7.50 12.70
C ILE A 332 4.57 -6.68 13.64
N MET A 333 4.12 -7.24 14.74
CA MET A 333 3.27 -6.54 15.71
C MET A 333 4.01 -5.38 16.37
N ASP A 334 5.28 -5.55 16.70
CA ASP A 334 6.12 -4.49 17.27
C ASP A 334 6.35 -3.37 16.25
N SER A 335 6.57 -3.72 14.97
CA SER A 335 6.67 -2.75 13.89
C SER A 335 5.37 -1.96 13.71
N LEU A 336 4.24 -2.62 13.58
CA LEU A 336 2.94 -1.97 13.43
C LEU A 336 2.62 -1.03 14.61
N ARG A 337 2.84 -1.49 15.86
CA ARG A 337 2.66 -0.63 17.04
C ARG A 337 3.60 0.56 17.02
N TYR A 338 4.88 0.38 16.66
CA TYR A 338 5.85 1.47 16.54
C TYR A 338 5.36 2.54 15.56
N TRP A 339 4.88 2.15 14.39
CA TRP A 339 4.37 3.10 13.41
C TRP A 339 3.12 3.84 13.89
N VAL A 340 2.26 3.22 14.71
CA VAL A 340 1.10 3.90 15.29
C VAL A 340 1.49 4.76 16.49
N THR A 341 2.26 4.23 17.45
CA THR A 341 2.49 4.90 18.74
C THR A 341 3.62 5.91 18.71
N GLU A 342 4.66 5.66 17.88
CA GLU A 342 5.85 6.52 17.80
C GLU A 342 5.83 7.40 16.54
N MET A 343 5.29 6.91 15.44
CA MET A 343 5.27 7.62 14.17
C MET A 343 3.89 8.23 13.86
N HIS A 344 2.87 7.94 14.67
CA HIS A 344 1.50 8.47 14.65
C HIS A 344 0.74 8.23 13.35
N VAL A 345 0.98 7.12 12.64
CA VAL A 345 0.18 6.79 11.44
C VAL A 345 -1.22 6.33 11.82
N ASP A 346 -2.20 6.55 10.90
CA ASP A 346 -3.62 6.30 11.13
C ASP A 346 -4.10 4.96 10.61
N GLY A 347 -3.25 4.24 9.89
CA GLY A 347 -3.62 2.94 9.35
C GLY A 347 -2.57 2.33 8.44
N PHE A 348 -2.93 1.16 7.92
CA PHE A 348 -2.07 0.38 7.04
C PHE A 348 -2.87 -0.24 5.89
N ARG A 349 -2.26 -0.28 4.71
CA ARG A 349 -2.61 -1.17 3.61
C ARG A 349 -1.57 -2.28 3.57
N PHE A 350 -1.99 -3.52 3.66
CA PHE A 350 -1.11 -4.68 3.67
C PHE A 350 -1.01 -5.27 2.28
N ASP A 351 0.20 -5.19 1.73
CA ASP A 351 0.59 -5.84 0.49
C ASP A 351 0.42 -7.35 0.61
N LEU A 352 -0.17 -7.99 -0.41
CA LEU A 352 -0.45 -9.43 -0.47
C LEU A 352 -0.97 -9.99 0.88
N ALA A 353 -1.99 -9.36 1.46
CA ALA A 353 -2.44 -9.66 2.81
C ALA A 353 -2.90 -11.11 3.00
N SER A 354 -3.31 -11.80 1.94
CA SER A 354 -3.63 -13.24 1.98
C SER A 354 -2.45 -14.10 2.41
N ALA A 355 -1.22 -13.71 2.02
CA ALA A 355 0.00 -14.43 2.42
C ALA A 355 0.24 -14.43 3.93
N LEU A 356 -0.18 -13.35 4.64
CA LEU A 356 -0.05 -13.19 6.09
C LEU A 356 -1.04 -14.08 6.85
N ALA A 357 -2.11 -14.52 6.20
CA ALA A 357 -3.18 -15.32 6.76
C ALA A 357 -3.02 -16.82 6.53
N ARG A 358 -1.96 -17.26 5.86
CA ARG A 358 -1.74 -18.68 5.55
C ARG A 358 -1.15 -19.43 6.74
N GLU A 359 -1.97 -20.27 7.38
CA GLU A 359 -1.52 -21.13 8.49
C GLU A 359 -0.70 -22.32 7.99
N LEU A 360 -1.28 -23.25 7.25
CA LEU A 360 -0.56 -24.36 6.62
C LEU A 360 -0.33 -24.06 5.14
N TYR A 361 -1.36 -24.16 4.33
CA TYR A 361 -1.32 -23.87 2.90
C TYR A 361 -2.46 -22.92 2.51
N GLU A 362 -3.62 -23.08 3.12
CA GLU A 362 -4.81 -22.32 2.87
C GLU A 362 -4.83 -21.01 3.65
N VAL A 363 -5.52 -20.01 3.11
CA VAL A 363 -5.79 -18.75 3.80
C VAL A 363 -6.85 -18.98 4.87
N ASP A 364 -6.52 -18.72 6.12
CA ASP A 364 -7.43 -18.80 7.24
C ASP A 364 -7.79 -17.39 7.75
N ARG A 365 -9.07 -16.99 7.59
CA ARG A 365 -9.57 -15.71 8.09
C ARG A 365 -9.55 -15.58 9.63
N LEU A 366 -9.35 -16.67 10.34
CA LEU A 366 -9.15 -16.74 11.78
C LEU A 366 -7.70 -17.11 12.13
N GLY A 367 -6.77 -16.95 11.19
CA GLY A 367 -5.35 -17.18 11.43
C GLY A 367 -4.80 -16.28 12.53
N ALA A 368 -3.74 -16.75 13.19
CA ALA A 368 -3.13 -16.10 14.36
C ALA A 368 -2.83 -14.61 14.13
N PHE A 369 -2.41 -14.23 12.94
CA PHE A 369 -2.15 -12.84 12.59
C PHE A 369 -3.39 -11.94 12.77
N PHE A 370 -4.55 -12.37 12.24
CA PHE A 370 -5.78 -11.60 12.37
C PHE A 370 -6.27 -11.52 13.80
N ASP A 371 -6.23 -12.64 14.54
CA ASP A 371 -6.66 -12.68 15.92
C ASP A 371 -5.84 -11.75 16.81
N ILE A 372 -4.50 -11.73 16.59
CA ILE A 372 -3.60 -10.86 17.33
C ILE A 372 -3.86 -9.39 16.99
N VAL A 373 -4.03 -9.03 15.72
CA VAL A 373 -4.35 -7.66 15.30
C VAL A 373 -5.71 -7.21 15.87
N HIS A 374 -6.72 -8.07 15.86
CA HIS A 374 -8.07 -7.73 16.35
C HIS A 374 -8.12 -7.46 17.85
N GLN A 375 -7.37 -8.21 18.65
CA GLN A 375 -7.34 -8.03 20.10
C GLN A 375 -6.37 -6.96 20.57
N ASP A 376 -5.48 -6.49 19.68
CA ASP A 376 -4.49 -5.47 20.04
C ASP A 376 -5.17 -4.13 20.29
N PRO A 377 -4.96 -3.50 21.49
CA PRO A 377 -5.65 -2.27 21.85
C PRO A 377 -5.23 -1.05 21.01
N VAL A 378 -4.10 -1.12 20.33
CA VAL A 378 -3.59 -0.07 19.44
C VAL A 378 -4.08 -0.33 18.01
N LEU A 379 -3.78 -1.51 17.46
CA LEU A 379 -4.01 -1.81 16.06
C LEU A 379 -5.49 -1.96 15.70
N SER A 380 -6.33 -2.42 16.65
CA SER A 380 -7.77 -2.48 16.42
C SER A 380 -8.46 -1.11 16.29
N GLN A 381 -7.75 -0.01 16.55
CA GLN A 381 -8.29 1.36 16.49
C GLN A 381 -7.88 2.14 15.25
N VAL A 382 -7.00 1.60 14.41
CA VAL A 382 -6.54 2.25 13.18
C VAL A 382 -7.19 1.65 11.94
N LYS A 383 -7.04 2.30 10.80
CA LYS A 383 -7.56 1.79 9.53
C LYS A 383 -6.73 0.60 9.06
N LEU A 384 -7.40 -0.52 8.75
CA LEU A 384 -6.80 -1.74 8.25
C LEU A 384 -7.36 -2.04 6.87
N ILE A 385 -6.51 -2.03 5.86
CA ILE A 385 -6.84 -2.28 4.46
C ILE A 385 -6.05 -3.49 4.00
N ALA A 386 -6.72 -4.46 3.42
CA ALA A 386 -6.09 -5.61 2.81
C ALA A 386 -6.00 -5.45 1.29
N GLU A 387 -4.85 -5.79 0.72
CA GLU A 387 -4.80 -6.31 -0.63
C GLU A 387 -5.19 -7.79 -0.54
N PRO A 388 -6.41 -8.17 -0.96
CA PRO A 388 -7.00 -9.45 -0.57
C PRO A 388 -6.65 -10.57 -1.53
N TRP A 389 -5.39 -10.67 -1.94
CA TRP A 389 -4.86 -11.76 -2.76
C TRP A 389 -3.39 -12.05 -2.48
N ASP A 390 -2.92 -13.17 -3.00
CA ASP A 390 -1.54 -13.56 -3.19
C ASP A 390 -1.43 -14.49 -4.43
N LEU A 391 -0.23 -14.93 -4.77
CA LEU A 391 0.00 -15.74 -5.99
C LEU A 391 -0.17 -17.25 -5.77
N GLY A 392 -0.42 -17.69 -4.54
CA GLY A 392 -0.63 -19.10 -4.21
C GLY A 392 -2.03 -19.59 -4.57
N GLU A 393 -2.21 -20.90 -4.62
CA GLU A 393 -3.53 -21.51 -4.81
C GLU A 393 -4.52 -21.00 -3.73
N GLY A 394 -5.74 -20.64 -4.18
CA GLY A 394 -6.76 -20.07 -3.30
C GLY A 394 -6.41 -18.68 -2.75
N GLY A 395 -5.41 -17.99 -3.30
CA GLY A 395 -4.94 -16.69 -2.81
C GLY A 395 -5.91 -15.53 -2.98
N TYR A 396 -6.83 -15.56 -3.95
CA TYR A 396 -7.80 -14.50 -4.19
C TYR A 396 -8.96 -14.56 -3.16
N GLN A 397 -8.95 -13.64 -2.19
CA GLN A 397 -9.79 -13.68 -0.99
C GLN A 397 -10.71 -12.46 -0.83
N VAL A 398 -11.06 -11.77 -1.91
CA VAL A 398 -11.98 -10.63 -1.86
C VAL A 398 -13.33 -11.05 -1.27
N GLY A 399 -13.73 -10.40 -0.18
CA GLY A 399 -14.93 -10.71 0.59
C GLY A 399 -14.69 -11.58 1.84
N ASN A 400 -13.51 -12.15 2.02
CA ASN A 400 -13.23 -13.14 3.06
C ASN A 400 -12.45 -12.62 4.28
N PHE A 401 -12.03 -11.37 4.29
CA PHE A 401 -11.31 -10.80 5.45
C PHE A 401 -12.24 -10.56 6.66
N PRO A 402 -11.69 -10.50 7.89
CA PRO A 402 -12.47 -10.29 9.11
C PRO A 402 -13.10 -8.89 9.22
N VAL A 403 -13.99 -8.71 10.21
CA VAL A 403 -14.89 -7.55 10.34
C VAL A 403 -14.17 -6.19 10.41
N LEU A 404 -13.01 -6.08 11.03
CA LEU A 404 -12.27 -4.80 11.14
C LEU A 404 -11.56 -4.38 9.86
N TRP A 405 -11.45 -5.28 8.89
CA TRP A 405 -10.71 -5.06 7.65
C TRP A 405 -11.58 -4.48 6.55
N THR A 406 -11.04 -3.53 5.84
CA THR A 406 -11.49 -3.14 4.50
C THR A 406 -10.61 -3.81 3.46
N GLU A 407 -11.07 -3.90 2.24
CA GLU A 407 -10.38 -4.61 1.17
C GLU A 407 -10.33 -3.79 -0.10
N TRP A 408 -9.21 -3.80 -0.80
CA TRP A 408 -9.17 -3.38 -2.19
C TRP A 408 -10.08 -4.29 -3.01
N ASN A 409 -11.13 -3.72 -3.59
CA ASN A 409 -12.14 -4.51 -4.30
C ASN A 409 -11.80 -4.66 -5.79
N GLY A 410 -11.02 -5.71 -6.12
CA GLY A 410 -10.68 -6.04 -7.51
C GLY A 410 -11.89 -6.32 -8.38
N LYS A 411 -12.97 -6.92 -7.82
CA LYS A 411 -14.22 -7.17 -8.57
C LYS A 411 -14.92 -5.85 -8.95
N TYR A 412 -14.84 -4.83 -8.10
CA TYR A 412 -15.33 -3.50 -8.43
C TYR A 412 -14.55 -2.92 -9.61
N ARG A 413 -13.22 -2.89 -9.51
CA ARG A 413 -12.32 -2.39 -10.55
C ARG A 413 -12.63 -3.04 -11.91
N ASP A 414 -12.63 -4.36 -11.93
CA ASP A 414 -12.76 -5.12 -13.17
C ASP A 414 -14.13 -4.95 -13.80
N ASN A 415 -15.20 -4.94 -13.02
CA ASN A 415 -16.56 -4.79 -13.52
C ASN A 415 -16.82 -3.36 -14.06
N VAL A 416 -16.34 -2.32 -13.37
CA VAL A 416 -16.46 -0.92 -13.82
C VAL A 416 -15.70 -0.70 -15.13
N ARG A 417 -14.48 -1.25 -15.26
CA ARG A 417 -13.71 -1.19 -16.50
C ARG A 417 -14.43 -1.89 -17.66
N ARG A 418 -14.95 -3.10 -17.44
CA ARG A 418 -15.70 -3.88 -18.43
C ARG A 418 -16.96 -3.15 -18.91
N PHE A 419 -17.71 -2.54 -17.98
CA PHE A 419 -18.91 -1.78 -18.35
C PHE A 419 -18.60 -0.61 -19.29
N TRP A 420 -17.62 0.23 -18.92
CA TRP A 420 -17.27 1.38 -19.75
C TRP A 420 -16.49 1.04 -21.02
N ARG A 421 -15.92 -0.14 -21.08
CA ARG A 421 -15.40 -0.72 -22.34
C ARG A 421 -16.52 -1.19 -23.29
N GLY A 422 -17.73 -1.40 -22.77
CA GLY A 422 -18.90 -1.83 -23.55
C GLY A 422 -19.11 -3.35 -23.57
N ASP A 423 -18.54 -4.10 -22.62
CA ASP A 423 -18.74 -5.55 -22.50
C ASP A 423 -20.23 -5.86 -22.21
N GLY A 424 -20.71 -6.98 -22.74
CA GLY A 424 -22.07 -7.46 -22.48
C GLY A 424 -22.21 -8.20 -21.15
N GLY A 425 -23.43 -8.26 -20.60
CA GLY A 425 -23.78 -9.09 -19.44
C GLY A 425 -23.17 -8.63 -18.11
N VAL A 426 -22.72 -7.36 -17.99
CA VAL A 426 -22.03 -6.85 -16.79
C VAL A 426 -22.89 -5.95 -15.91
N VAL A 427 -24.09 -5.57 -16.35
CA VAL A 427 -24.94 -4.55 -15.67
C VAL A 427 -25.44 -5.03 -14.32
N SER A 428 -25.85 -6.31 -14.18
CA SER A 428 -26.31 -6.86 -12.89
C SER A 428 -25.21 -6.83 -11.83
N GLU A 429 -23.97 -7.18 -12.23
CA GLU A 429 -22.83 -7.09 -11.32
C GLU A 429 -22.51 -5.63 -11.02
N LEU A 430 -22.53 -4.72 -12.00
CA LEU A 430 -22.30 -3.31 -11.79
C LEU A 430 -23.27 -2.71 -10.76
N ALA A 431 -24.54 -3.04 -10.84
CA ALA A 431 -25.53 -2.60 -9.85
C ALA A 431 -25.16 -3.05 -8.43
N THR A 432 -24.69 -4.28 -8.29
CA THR A 432 -24.18 -4.81 -7.00
C THR A 432 -22.95 -4.06 -6.53
N ARG A 433 -22.00 -3.76 -7.42
CA ARG A 433 -20.79 -2.96 -7.12
C ARG A 433 -21.14 -1.54 -6.70
N LEU A 434 -22.02 -0.86 -7.45
CA LEU A 434 -22.50 0.49 -7.12
C LEU A 434 -23.19 0.56 -5.76
N ALA A 435 -23.94 -0.49 -5.38
CA ALA A 435 -24.63 -0.60 -4.11
C ALA A 435 -23.74 -0.98 -2.91
N GLY A 436 -22.41 -1.11 -3.09
CA GLY A 436 -21.45 -1.39 -2.02
C GLY A 436 -21.08 -2.86 -1.84
N SER A 437 -21.31 -3.69 -2.88
CA SER A 437 -20.88 -5.10 -2.92
C SER A 437 -21.41 -5.94 -1.74
N SER A 438 -22.72 -5.88 -1.50
CA SER A 438 -23.37 -6.60 -0.39
C SER A 438 -23.21 -8.12 -0.46
N ASP A 439 -23.05 -8.68 -1.66
CA ASP A 439 -22.75 -10.08 -1.93
C ASP A 439 -21.41 -10.53 -1.30
N LEU A 440 -20.45 -9.63 -1.19
CA LEU A 440 -19.13 -9.89 -0.61
C LEU A 440 -19.09 -9.65 0.90
N TYR A 441 -19.81 -8.64 1.40
CA TYR A 441 -19.55 -8.12 2.74
C TYR A 441 -20.72 -8.27 3.73
N ALA A 442 -21.96 -8.35 3.25
CA ALA A 442 -23.12 -8.34 4.15
C ALA A 442 -23.20 -9.59 5.02
N SER A 443 -22.88 -10.76 4.49
CA SER A 443 -22.97 -12.06 5.21
C SER A 443 -22.01 -12.14 6.39
N SER A 444 -20.86 -11.44 6.32
CA SER A 444 -19.87 -11.38 7.40
C SER A 444 -20.15 -10.27 8.42
N GLY A 445 -21.28 -9.53 8.29
CA GLY A 445 -21.63 -8.40 9.16
C GLY A 445 -20.88 -7.10 8.85
N ARG A 446 -20.06 -7.07 7.81
CA ARG A 446 -19.38 -5.87 7.35
C ARG A 446 -20.36 -4.92 6.65
N ARG A 447 -19.91 -3.71 6.36
CA ARG A 447 -20.68 -2.59 5.83
C ARG A 447 -20.21 -2.19 4.44
N PRO A 448 -20.93 -1.33 3.70
CA PRO A 448 -20.48 -0.89 2.37
C PRO A 448 -19.04 -0.36 2.34
N TYR A 449 -18.61 0.30 3.41
CA TYR A 449 -17.24 0.82 3.53
C TYR A 449 -16.17 -0.26 3.75
N ALA A 450 -16.51 -1.55 3.84
CA ALA A 450 -15.53 -2.62 3.75
C ALA A 450 -14.93 -2.72 2.34
N SER A 451 -15.60 -2.18 1.34
CA SER A 451 -15.11 -2.06 -0.03
C SER A 451 -14.31 -0.77 -0.19
N VAL A 452 -13.00 -0.88 -0.39
CA VAL A 452 -12.20 0.19 -0.99
C VAL A 452 -12.34 0.06 -2.50
N ASN A 453 -13.08 0.98 -3.09
CA ASN A 453 -13.34 1.01 -4.52
C ASN A 453 -12.24 1.77 -5.23
N PHE A 454 -11.73 1.24 -6.33
CA PHE A 454 -10.76 1.90 -7.17
C PHE A 454 -10.95 1.51 -8.63
N VAL A 455 -10.49 2.35 -9.54
CA VAL A 455 -10.45 2.07 -10.98
C VAL A 455 -9.02 1.76 -11.41
N THR A 456 -8.07 2.44 -10.80
CA THR A 456 -6.62 2.36 -11.03
C THR A 456 -5.90 2.39 -9.70
N ALA A 457 -4.69 1.83 -9.64
CA ALA A 457 -3.78 1.86 -8.51
C ALA A 457 -2.35 2.07 -9.02
N HIS A 458 -1.34 2.00 -8.14
CA HIS A 458 0.06 2.13 -8.52
C HIS A 458 0.49 1.10 -9.56
N ASP A 459 -0.01 -0.13 -9.47
CA ASP A 459 0.17 -1.20 -10.45
C ASP A 459 -0.92 -1.16 -11.53
N GLY A 460 -0.58 -1.57 -12.73
CA GLY A 460 -1.45 -1.45 -13.89
C GLY A 460 -1.39 -0.07 -14.56
N PHE A 461 -2.29 0.15 -15.51
CA PHE A 461 -2.37 1.44 -16.23
C PHE A 461 -2.86 2.58 -15.34
N THR A 462 -2.34 3.80 -15.58
CA THR A 462 -2.96 5.04 -15.11
C THR A 462 -4.34 5.22 -15.74
N LEU A 463 -5.14 6.15 -15.24
CA LEU A 463 -6.45 6.46 -15.84
C LEU A 463 -6.33 6.94 -17.30
N GLU A 464 -5.31 7.72 -17.62
CA GLU A 464 -5.02 8.18 -18.98
C GLU A 464 -4.62 7.01 -19.88
N ASP A 465 -3.73 6.13 -19.38
CA ASP A 465 -3.26 4.97 -20.15
C ASP A 465 -4.36 3.91 -20.31
N LEU A 466 -5.26 3.76 -19.33
CA LEU A 466 -6.39 2.84 -19.38
C LEU A 466 -7.35 3.12 -20.57
N VAL A 467 -7.43 4.37 -20.99
CA VAL A 467 -8.25 4.80 -22.13
C VAL A 467 -7.43 5.06 -23.40
N SER A 468 -6.11 4.81 -23.35
CA SER A 468 -5.17 5.11 -24.44
C SER A 468 -4.39 3.90 -24.96
N TYR A 469 -4.30 2.83 -24.16
CA TYR A 469 -3.51 1.65 -24.50
C TYR A 469 -4.30 0.37 -24.29
N ASN A 470 -4.21 -0.57 -25.21
CA ASN A 470 -4.67 -1.94 -25.04
C ASN A 470 -3.53 -2.86 -24.61
N GLU A 471 -2.32 -2.61 -25.13
CA GLU A 471 -1.13 -3.40 -24.87
C GLU A 471 -0.21 -2.68 -23.87
N LYS A 472 0.53 -3.45 -23.07
CA LYS A 472 1.56 -2.89 -22.17
C LYS A 472 2.82 -2.48 -22.94
N HIS A 473 3.43 -1.39 -22.51
CA HIS A 473 4.67 -0.84 -23.08
C HIS A 473 5.72 -0.66 -21.96
N ASN A 474 6.26 -1.78 -21.47
CA ASN A 474 7.21 -1.82 -20.34
C ASN A 474 8.67 -1.89 -20.78
N GLU A 475 9.01 -1.52 -22.03
CA GLU A 475 10.37 -1.61 -22.59
C GLU A 475 11.38 -0.81 -21.76
N ALA A 476 10.94 0.29 -21.11
CA ALA A 476 11.78 1.09 -20.23
C ALA A 476 12.29 0.29 -19.00
N ASN A 477 11.61 -0.79 -18.62
CA ASN A 477 12.01 -1.67 -17.51
C ASN A 477 13.18 -2.60 -17.89
N LYS A 478 13.53 -2.70 -19.20
CA LYS A 478 14.64 -3.52 -19.69
C LYS A 478 14.50 -5.01 -19.35
N ASP A 479 13.28 -5.52 -19.44
CA ASP A 479 12.91 -6.91 -19.17
C ASP A 479 12.17 -7.57 -20.36
N ASP A 480 12.39 -7.04 -21.56
CA ASP A 480 11.78 -7.48 -22.82
C ASP A 480 10.23 -7.47 -22.78
N ASN A 481 9.65 -6.51 -22.03
CA ASN A 481 8.21 -6.33 -21.86
C ASN A 481 7.48 -7.58 -21.30
N THR A 482 8.19 -8.40 -20.50
CA THR A 482 7.66 -9.65 -19.96
C THR A 482 6.88 -9.46 -18.67
N ASP A 483 7.24 -8.49 -17.86
CA ASP A 483 6.63 -8.21 -16.57
C ASP A 483 5.38 -7.31 -16.71
N GLY A 484 4.53 -7.29 -15.68
CA GLY A 484 3.26 -6.54 -15.67
C GLY A 484 2.07 -7.30 -16.24
N GLU A 485 0.88 -6.76 -16.03
CA GLU A 485 -0.40 -7.39 -16.38
C GLU A 485 -0.66 -7.38 -17.90
N ASP A 486 -1.04 -8.53 -18.47
CA ASP A 486 -1.41 -8.64 -19.89
C ASP A 486 -2.90 -8.33 -20.14
N HIS A 487 -3.76 -8.48 -19.12
CA HIS A 487 -5.21 -8.34 -19.23
C HIS A 487 -5.73 -7.10 -18.48
N ASN A 488 -5.38 -5.91 -18.97
CA ASN A 488 -5.65 -4.64 -18.30
C ASN A 488 -7.13 -4.23 -18.26
N LEU A 489 -8.01 -4.88 -19.01
CA LEU A 489 -9.41 -4.48 -19.23
C LEU A 489 -9.52 -3.02 -19.69
N SER A 490 -8.52 -2.56 -20.44
CA SER A 490 -8.42 -1.21 -21.00
C SER A 490 -9.12 -1.11 -22.36
N TRP A 491 -9.26 0.12 -22.84
CA TRP A 491 -9.75 0.41 -24.18
C TRP A 491 -9.05 1.65 -24.74
N ASN A 492 -8.25 1.48 -25.78
CA ASN A 492 -7.49 2.56 -26.43
C ASN A 492 -8.36 3.58 -27.19
N CYS A 493 -9.69 3.42 -27.19
CA CYS A 493 -10.64 4.28 -27.90
C CYS A 493 -10.40 4.34 -29.42
N GLY A 494 -9.79 3.30 -29.99
CA GLY A 494 -9.57 3.13 -31.42
C GLY A 494 -8.16 3.50 -31.92
N VAL A 495 -7.30 4.06 -31.06
CA VAL A 495 -5.91 4.38 -31.39
C VAL A 495 -5.00 3.99 -30.23
N GLU A 496 -3.97 3.17 -30.52
CA GLU A 496 -2.98 2.79 -29.50
C GLU A 496 -2.01 3.95 -29.26
N GLY A 497 -1.87 4.34 -27.98
CA GLY A 497 -0.99 5.43 -27.58
C GLY A 497 -1.54 6.84 -27.86
N PRO A 498 -0.67 7.85 -27.98
CA PRO A 498 -1.07 9.25 -28.21
C PRO A 498 -1.92 9.41 -29.49
N ALA A 499 -2.93 10.29 -29.44
CA ALA A 499 -3.83 10.53 -30.56
C ALA A 499 -4.06 12.03 -30.77
N ASP A 500 -4.07 12.44 -32.05
CA ASP A 500 -4.37 13.82 -32.47
C ASP A 500 -5.79 13.97 -33.04
N ASP A 501 -6.50 12.87 -33.28
CA ASP A 501 -7.90 12.91 -33.75
C ASP A 501 -8.80 13.48 -32.64
N PRO A 502 -9.47 14.61 -32.89
CA PRO A 502 -10.35 15.24 -31.89
C PRO A 502 -11.47 14.33 -31.35
N ASN A 503 -11.95 13.39 -32.19
CA ASN A 503 -13.00 12.46 -31.77
C ASN A 503 -12.47 11.42 -30.79
N VAL A 504 -11.28 10.89 -31.05
CA VAL A 504 -10.62 9.95 -30.13
C VAL A 504 -10.29 10.65 -28.80
N VAL A 505 -9.73 11.85 -28.87
CA VAL A 505 -9.43 12.65 -27.67
C VAL A 505 -10.68 12.92 -26.85
N ALA A 506 -11.78 13.37 -27.52
CA ALA A 506 -13.05 13.63 -26.83
C ALA A 506 -13.66 12.38 -26.21
N LEU A 507 -13.53 11.21 -26.87
CA LEU A 507 -13.97 9.94 -26.34
C LEU A 507 -13.17 9.53 -25.10
N ARG A 508 -11.83 9.64 -25.13
CA ARG A 508 -10.97 9.36 -23.97
C ARG A 508 -11.32 10.24 -22.80
N GLU A 509 -11.49 11.56 -23.01
CA GLU A 509 -11.87 12.51 -21.99
C GLU A 509 -13.24 12.17 -21.36
N ARG A 510 -14.19 11.72 -22.16
CA ARG A 510 -15.50 11.24 -21.68
C ARG A 510 -15.35 9.95 -20.86
N GLN A 511 -14.56 9.00 -21.31
CA GLN A 511 -14.35 7.74 -20.59
C GLN A 511 -13.66 7.93 -19.24
N LYS A 512 -12.64 8.77 -19.14
CA LYS A 512 -12.03 9.15 -17.85
C LYS A 512 -13.08 9.71 -16.88
N ARG A 513 -13.94 10.63 -17.36
CA ARG A 513 -15.01 11.20 -16.56
C ARG A 513 -16.02 10.15 -16.12
N ASN A 514 -16.44 9.26 -17.00
CA ASN A 514 -17.34 8.16 -16.69
C ASN A 514 -16.80 7.25 -15.58
N LEU A 515 -15.52 6.85 -15.69
CA LEU A 515 -14.86 5.98 -14.74
C LEU A 515 -14.78 6.63 -13.34
N LEU A 516 -14.30 7.88 -13.24
CA LEU A 516 -14.21 8.57 -11.95
C LEU A 516 -15.58 8.96 -11.39
N LEU A 517 -16.53 9.34 -12.24
CA LEU A 517 -17.89 9.62 -11.77
C LEU A 517 -18.50 8.36 -11.16
N THR A 518 -18.35 7.21 -11.81
CA THR A 518 -18.80 5.91 -11.28
C THR A 518 -18.15 5.61 -9.93
N LEU A 519 -16.83 5.81 -9.81
CA LEU A 519 -16.09 5.61 -8.57
C LEU A 519 -16.68 6.43 -7.41
N PHE A 520 -16.86 7.71 -7.60
CA PHE A 520 -17.31 8.62 -6.53
C PHE A 520 -18.81 8.58 -6.25
N LEU A 521 -19.62 8.06 -7.17
CA LEU A 521 -21.06 7.87 -6.95
C LEU A 521 -21.44 6.51 -6.37
N SER A 522 -20.49 5.58 -6.29
CA SER A 522 -20.69 4.23 -5.71
C SER A 522 -20.66 4.27 -4.18
N GLN A 523 -21.39 3.35 -3.53
CA GLN A 523 -21.22 3.06 -2.11
C GLN A 523 -19.87 2.39 -1.85
N GLY A 524 -19.25 2.66 -0.70
CA GLY A 524 -17.91 2.17 -0.37
C GLY A 524 -16.95 3.33 -0.12
N VAL A 525 -15.67 3.04 0.01
CA VAL A 525 -14.59 4.02 0.18
C VAL A 525 -13.89 4.23 -1.16
N PRO A 526 -13.99 5.40 -1.79
CA PRO A 526 -13.28 5.64 -3.03
C PRO A 526 -11.78 5.85 -2.76
N MET A 527 -10.95 5.21 -3.57
CA MET A 527 -9.52 5.46 -3.66
C MET A 527 -9.18 6.00 -5.04
N LEU A 528 -8.50 7.14 -5.07
CA LEU A 528 -7.97 7.77 -6.27
C LEU A 528 -6.46 7.55 -6.33
N ARG A 529 -5.98 7.01 -7.44
CA ARG A 529 -4.55 6.95 -7.70
C ARG A 529 -4.01 8.36 -7.94
N GLY A 530 -2.93 8.69 -7.25
CA GLY A 530 -2.28 10.00 -7.38
C GLY A 530 -1.80 10.28 -8.80
N GLY A 531 -2.27 11.40 -9.35
CA GLY A 531 -2.00 11.85 -10.71
C GLY A 531 -3.11 11.54 -11.72
N ASP A 532 -4.06 10.67 -11.41
CA ASP A 532 -5.19 10.42 -12.32
C ASP A 532 -6.02 11.68 -12.54
N GLU A 533 -6.22 12.50 -11.52
CA GLU A 533 -6.90 13.79 -11.63
C GLU A 533 -6.13 14.83 -12.48
N LEU A 534 -4.82 14.58 -12.67
CA LEU A 534 -3.94 15.39 -13.52
C LEU A 534 -3.77 14.80 -14.93
N SER A 535 -4.48 13.71 -15.25
CA SER A 535 -4.29 12.95 -16.50
C SER A 535 -2.85 12.50 -16.70
N GLN A 536 -2.22 11.96 -15.63
CA GLN A 536 -0.87 11.42 -15.68
C GLN A 536 -0.83 10.19 -16.59
N THR A 537 0.09 10.18 -17.54
CA THR A 537 0.44 9.01 -18.36
C THR A 537 1.79 8.43 -17.93
N GLN A 538 1.90 7.12 -17.97
CA GLN A 538 3.16 6.38 -17.89
C GLN A 538 3.57 5.84 -19.26
N HIS A 539 2.97 6.40 -20.35
CA HIS A 539 3.23 6.01 -21.73
C HIS A 539 2.96 4.53 -22.01
N GLY A 540 1.92 3.97 -21.37
CA GLY A 540 1.57 2.56 -21.49
C GLY A 540 2.43 1.60 -20.66
N ASN A 541 3.33 2.12 -19.81
CA ASN A 541 4.01 1.29 -18.84
C ASN A 541 3.06 0.99 -17.66
N ASN A 542 2.64 -0.27 -17.55
CA ASN A 542 1.71 -0.71 -16.52
C ASN A 542 2.38 -1.39 -15.32
N ASN A 543 3.73 -1.32 -15.24
CA ASN A 543 4.51 -1.86 -14.13
C ASN A 543 5.76 -0.99 -13.88
N ALA A 544 5.55 0.28 -13.56
CA ALA A 544 6.61 1.28 -13.45
C ALA A 544 7.43 1.18 -12.14
N TYR A 545 7.53 -0.01 -11.53
CA TYR A 545 8.15 -0.24 -10.23
C TYR A 545 9.62 0.16 -10.16
N CYS A 546 10.31 0.17 -11.29
CA CYS A 546 11.73 0.51 -11.41
C CYS A 546 11.99 1.84 -12.13
N GLN A 547 10.96 2.67 -12.36
CA GLN A 547 11.06 3.91 -13.11
C GLN A 547 11.10 5.13 -12.16
N ASP A 548 12.29 5.46 -11.67
CA ASP A 548 12.51 6.67 -10.86
C ASP A 548 12.84 7.88 -11.75
N ASN A 549 11.90 8.24 -12.60
CA ASN A 549 12.03 9.29 -13.63
C ASN A 549 10.65 9.86 -13.99
N GLU A 550 10.60 10.65 -15.06
CA GLU A 550 9.40 11.35 -15.55
C GLU A 550 8.27 10.40 -15.99
N ILE A 551 8.52 9.11 -16.19
CA ILE A 551 7.45 8.11 -16.41
C ILE A 551 6.55 8.03 -15.17
N SER A 552 7.14 8.06 -13.97
CA SER A 552 6.42 7.87 -12.70
C SER A 552 6.17 9.17 -11.93
N TRP A 553 7.02 10.21 -12.12
CA TRP A 553 6.84 11.47 -11.39
C TRP A 553 5.68 12.26 -11.94
N LEU A 554 4.86 12.86 -11.08
CA LEU A 554 3.69 13.63 -11.51
C LEU A 554 4.09 14.89 -12.27
N ASP A 555 3.54 15.04 -13.47
CA ASP A 555 3.66 16.24 -14.26
C ASP A 555 2.60 17.27 -13.86
N TRP A 556 3.04 18.35 -13.25
CA TRP A 556 2.22 19.47 -12.78
C TRP A 556 2.01 20.56 -13.83
N SER A 557 2.52 20.39 -15.05
CA SER A 557 2.32 21.33 -16.16
C SER A 557 0.94 21.07 -16.78
N LEU A 558 -0.09 21.79 -16.32
CA LEU A 558 -1.46 21.58 -16.76
C LEU A 558 -1.79 22.45 -17.98
N ASP A 559 -2.14 21.82 -19.09
CA ASP A 559 -2.84 22.48 -20.18
C ASP A 559 -4.31 22.71 -19.81
N TRP A 560 -5.06 23.37 -20.69
CA TRP A 560 -6.47 23.70 -20.42
C TRP A 560 -7.36 22.47 -20.26
N ARG A 561 -7.08 21.35 -20.95
CA ARG A 561 -7.85 20.10 -20.86
C ARG A 561 -7.62 19.41 -19.52
N ARG A 562 -6.36 19.28 -19.10
CA ARG A 562 -5.97 18.71 -17.82
C ARG A 562 -6.51 19.55 -16.66
N GLN A 563 -6.51 20.89 -16.81
CA GLN A 563 -7.08 21.76 -15.80
C GLN A 563 -8.62 21.62 -15.71
N ASP A 564 -9.33 21.53 -16.84
CA ASP A 564 -10.77 21.28 -16.88
C ASP A 564 -11.12 19.92 -16.27
N PHE A 565 -10.31 18.90 -16.54
CA PHE A 565 -10.48 17.58 -15.96
C PHE A 565 -10.26 17.60 -14.44
N LEU A 566 -9.23 18.29 -13.94
CA LEU A 566 -8.98 18.45 -12.51
C LEU A 566 -10.19 19.14 -11.81
N GLU A 567 -10.73 20.19 -12.40
CA GLU A 567 -11.92 20.86 -11.85
C GLU A 567 -13.16 19.95 -11.86
N PHE A 568 -13.32 19.12 -12.90
CA PHE A 568 -14.35 18.10 -12.93
C PHE A 568 -14.18 17.11 -11.76
N VAL A 569 -12.98 16.57 -11.51
CA VAL A 569 -12.74 15.64 -10.40
C VAL A 569 -13.04 16.29 -9.05
N ARG A 570 -12.60 17.53 -8.81
CA ARG A 570 -12.93 18.31 -7.61
C ARG A 570 -14.44 18.45 -7.41
N ARG A 571 -15.17 18.70 -8.49
CA ARG A 571 -16.64 18.80 -8.46
C ARG A 571 -17.29 17.48 -8.10
N VAL A 572 -16.83 16.37 -8.64
CA VAL A 572 -17.37 15.02 -8.38
C VAL A 572 -17.13 14.60 -6.94
N VAL A 573 -15.93 14.82 -6.41
CA VAL A 573 -15.61 14.53 -5.00
C VAL A 573 -16.47 15.36 -4.06
N ARG A 574 -16.67 16.65 -4.38
CA ARG A 574 -17.58 17.54 -3.63
C ARG A 574 -19.02 17.04 -3.67
N LEU A 575 -19.49 16.60 -4.84
CA LEU A 575 -20.83 16.03 -5.01
C LEU A 575 -21.06 14.85 -4.06
N ARG A 576 -20.08 13.93 -3.99
CA ARG A 576 -20.14 12.81 -3.05
C ARG A 576 -20.22 13.29 -1.61
N ARG A 577 -19.36 14.22 -1.21
CA ARG A 577 -19.29 14.73 0.17
C ARG A 577 -20.60 15.40 0.60
N ASP A 578 -21.22 16.17 -0.30
CA ASP A 578 -22.37 17.00 -0.02
C ASP A 578 -23.70 16.21 -0.02
N HIS A 579 -23.74 14.99 -0.58
CA HIS A 579 -24.93 14.15 -0.65
C HIS A 579 -24.82 12.91 0.25
N PRO A 580 -25.50 12.91 1.42
CA PRO A 580 -25.43 11.79 2.38
C PRO A 580 -25.84 10.43 1.81
N VAL A 581 -26.70 10.41 0.80
CA VAL A 581 -27.15 9.18 0.15
C VAL A 581 -26.02 8.42 -0.54
N LEU A 582 -24.89 9.08 -0.87
CA LEU A 582 -23.69 8.49 -1.44
C LEU A 582 -22.67 8.01 -0.38
N ASN A 583 -22.91 8.33 0.89
CA ASN A 583 -21.99 8.03 2.02
C ASN A 583 -22.69 7.19 3.10
N ARG A 584 -23.45 6.18 2.70
CA ARG A 584 -24.22 5.35 3.64
C ARG A 584 -23.32 4.43 4.46
N ARG A 585 -23.74 4.22 5.72
CA ARG A 585 -23.13 3.23 6.62
C ARG A 585 -23.77 1.86 6.51
N SER A 586 -24.93 1.75 5.84
CA SER A 586 -25.69 0.52 5.70
C SER A 586 -26.01 0.27 4.23
N PHE A 587 -26.07 -1.01 3.85
CA PHE A 587 -26.50 -1.40 2.51
C PHE A 587 -27.94 -0.95 2.24
N PHE A 588 -28.27 -0.77 0.96
CA PHE A 588 -29.65 -0.57 0.54
C PHE A 588 -30.48 -1.81 0.83
N LEU A 589 -31.72 -1.60 1.20
CA LEU A 589 -32.66 -2.68 1.53
C LEU A 589 -33.63 -3.00 0.38
N GLY A 590 -33.71 -2.15 -0.63
CA GLY A 590 -34.65 -2.29 -1.75
C GLY A 590 -36.15 -2.19 -1.32
N ARG A 591 -36.41 -1.66 -0.12
CA ARG A 591 -37.76 -1.51 0.45
C ARG A 591 -37.86 -0.24 1.26
N GLY A 592 -39.08 0.24 1.45
CA GLY A 592 -39.35 1.48 2.18
C GLY A 592 -38.81 1.42 3.61
N GLY A 593 -38.10 2.46 4.03
CA GLY A 593 -37.73 2.67 5.42
C GLY A 593 -38.99 2.80 6.28
N ARG A 594 -38.92 2.46 7.58
CA ARG A 594 -40.03 2.56 8.52
C ARG A 594 -40.60 3.99 8.50
N GLY A 595 -41.72 4.17 7.82
CA GLY A 595 -42.52 5.41 7.83
C GLY A 595 -42.49 6.28 6.56
N SER A 596 -41.66 6.01 5.54
CA SER A 596 -41.59 6.87 4.34
C SER A 596 -42.36 6.36 3.13
N GLY A 597 -42.73 5.07 3.08
CA GLY A 597 -43.38 4.46 1.92
C GLY A 597 -42.56 4.42 0.64
N ALA A 598 -41.39 5.06 0.61
CA ALA A 598 -40.47 5.08 -0.52
C ALA A 598 -39.36 4.00 -0.36
N THR A 599 -38.99 3.35 -1.45
CA THR A 599 -37.82 2.47 -1.50
C THR A 599 -36.53 3.31 -1.39
N ASP A 600 -35.50 2.80 -0.72
CA ASP A 600 -34.23 3.53 -0.55
C ASP A 600 -33.36 3.50 -1.83
N VAL A 601 -33.58 2.54 -2.72
CA VAL A 601 -33.00 2.45 -4.05
C VAL A 601 -34.01 1.85 -5.05
N ALA A 602 -34.07 2.36 -6.27
CA ALA A 602 -34.78 1.75 -7.37
C ALA A 602 -33.88 1.72 -8.62
N TRP A 603 -33.98 0.63 -9.36
CA TRP A 603 -33.22 0.41 -10.58
C TRP A 603 -34.16 0.49 -11.75
N LEU A 604 -33.87 1.35 -12.69
CA LEU A 604 -34.78 1.71 -13.78
C LEU A 604 -34.18 1.32 -15.14
N ASP A 605 -35.00 0.83 -16.01
CA ASP A 605 -34.67 0.75 -17.43
C ASP A 605 -34.76 2.15 -18.10
N PRO A 606 -34.32 2.30 -19.35
CA PRO A 606 -34.45 3.58 -20.05
C PRO A 606 -35.90 4.09 -20.23
N SER A 607 -36.90 3.22 -20.16
CA SER A 607 -38.32 3.65 -20.20
C SER A 607 -38.79 4.28 -18.90
N GLY A 608 -38.00 4.20 -17.82
CA GLY A 608 -38.33 4.71 -16.49
C GLY A 608 -39.12 3.75 -15.63
N THR A 609 -39.21 2.50 -16.02
CA THR A 609 -39.82 1.39 -15.23
C THR A 609 -38.76 0.60 -14.46
N ASP A 610 -39.19 -0.07 -13.38
CA ASP A 610 -38.28 -0.92 -12.61
C ASP A 610 -37.71 -2.03 -13.49
N MET A 611 -36.41 -2.28 -13.39
CA MET A 611 -35.75 -3.39 -14.07
C MET A 611 -36.25 -4.72 -13.51
N ASP A 612 -36.75 -5.59 -14.39
CA ASP A 612 -37.20 -6.94 -14.08
C ASP A 612 -36.08 -7.98 -14.22
N ASP A 613 -36.36 -9.23 -13.85
CA ASP A 613 -35.39 -10.32 -13.92
C ASP A 613 -34.88 -10.59 -15.34
N GLU A 614 -35.70 -10.34 -16.36
CA GLU A 614 -35.32 -10.49 -17.79
C GLU A 614 -34.31 -9.39 -18.16
N ALA A 615 -34.56 -8.14 -17.81
CA ALA A 615 -33.68 -7.03 -18.08
C ALA A 615 -32.30 -7.19 -17.40
N TRP A 616 -32.26 -7.70 -16.15
CA TRP A 616 -31.02 -7.96 -15.44
C TRP A 616 -30.13 -9.04 -16.06
N ASN A 617 -30.72 -10.01 -16.78
CA ASN A 617 -30.02 -11.16 -17.32
C ASN A 617 -29.70 -11.04 -18.82
N ARG A 618 -30.14 -9.99 -19.50
CA ARG A 618 -29.87 -9.74 -20.92
C ARG A 618 -28.44 -9.28 -21.15
N GLU A 619 -27.75 -9.87 -22.10
CA GLU A 619 -26.36 -9.54 -22.46
C GLU A 619 -26.24 -8.20 -23.20
N ASP A 620 -27.32 -7.72 -23.84
CA ASP A 620 -27.32 -6.51 -24.64
C ASP A 620 -27.68 -5.24 -23.85
N VAL A 621 -28.09 -5.36 -22.59
CA VAL A 621 -28.36 -4.19 -21.74
C VAL A 621 -27.06 -3.50 -21.36
N ARG A 622 -26.96 -2.20 -21.70
CA ARG A 622 -25.83 -1.32 -21.40
C ARG A 622 -26.25 0.02 -20.81
N SER A 623 -27.55 0.19 -20.61
CA SER A 623 -28.09 1.49 -20.12
C SER A 623 -29.13 1.23 -19.05
N PHE A 624 -29.03 1.95 -17.94
CA PHE A 624 -29.95 1.86 -16.80
C PHE A 624 -29.92 3.13 -15.94
N GLY A 625 -30.95 3.31 -15.12
CA GLY A 625 -31.02 4.38 -14.14
C GLY A 625 -30.98 3.87 -12.71
N VAL A 626 -30.43 4.65 -11.79
CA VAL A 626 -30.44 4.38 -10.36
C VAL A 626 -31.04 5.56 -9.61
N LEU A 627 -32.17 5.33 -8.96
CA LEU A 627 -32.83 6.32 -8.10
C LEU A 627 -32.41 6.07 -6.64
N LEU A 628 -31.70 7.01 -6.06
CA LEU A 628 -31.26 6.99 -4.66
C LEU A 628 -32.12 7.95 -3.83
N ALA A 629 -32.97 7.42 -2.95
CA ALA A 629 -33.91 8.23 -2.19
C ALA A 629 -33.24 8.89 -0.96
N GLY A 630 -33.00 10.19 -1.05
CA GLY A 630 -32.36 10.96 0.04
C GLY A 630 -33.17 11.09 1.30
N ASN A 631 -34.51 10.92 1.23
CA ASN A 631 -35.43 10.92 2.36
C ASN A 631 -35.65 9.53 2.99
N ALA A 632 -35.05 8.46 2.41
CA ALA A 632 -35.15 7.11 2.90
C ALA A 632 -33.88 6.60 3.61
N ILE A 633 -32.97 7.48 3.99
CA ILE A 633 -31.78 7.15 4.77
C ILE A 633 -32.19 6.86 6.20
N ALA A 634 -32.09 5.58 6.63
CA ALA A 634 -32.49 5.14 7.96
C ALA A 634 -31.45 5.45 9.07
N GLU A 635 -30.43 6.23 8.75
CA GLU A 635 -29.29 6.51 9.62
C GLU A 635 -29.48 7.83 10.38
N ARG A 636 -28.78 7.94 11.51
CA ARG A 636 -28.83 9.13 12.36
C ARG A 636 -27.46 9.79 12.43
N ASP A 637 -27.48 11.12 12.53
CA ASP A 637 -26.28 11.91 12.79
C ASP A 637 -25.78 11.74 14.24
N GLU A 638 -24.68 12.36 14.59
CA GLU A 638 -24.07 12.33 15.93
C GLU A 638 -24.97 12.89 17.04
N ARG A 639 -26.01 13.64 16.66
CA ARG A 639 -27.01 14.21 17.58
C ARG A 639 -28.30 13.38 17.62
N GLY A 640 -28.30 12.20 16.99
CA GLY A 640 -29.44 11.28 16.96
C GLY A 640 -30.57 11.68 16.00
N ARG A 641 -30.40 12.73 15.15
CA ARG A 641 -31.40 13.16 14.16
C ARG A 641 -31.28 12.30 12.90
N LEU A 642 -32.42 12.01 12.27
CA LEU A 642 -32.43 11.31 10.99
C LEU A 642 -31.66 12.13 9.93
N ILE A 643 -30.80 11.43 9.21
CA ILE A 643 -30.10 12.01 8.07
C ILE A 643 -31.07 12.06 6.90
N VAL A 644 -31.26 13.25 6.34
CA VAL A 644 -32.10 13.47 5.16
C VAL A 644 -31.26 14.25 4.13
N GLY A 645 -31.31 13.81 2.88
CA GLY A 645 -30.61 14.43 1.76
C GLY A 645 -31.53 14.63 0.55
N GLU A 646 -30.95 15.13 -0.52
CA GLU A 646 -31.61 15.18 -1.81
C GLU A 646 -31.69 13.77 -2.42
N THR A 647 -32.75 13.54 -3.18
CA THR A 647 -32.89 12.32 -4.01
C THR A 647 -32.12 12.51 -5.29
N LEU A 648 -31.27 11.55 -5.60
CA LEU A 648 -30.44 11.54 -6.81
C LEU A 648 -30.95 10.52 -7.81
N LEU A 649 -30.93 10.88 -9.09
CA LEU A 649 -31.14 9.97 -10.20
C LEU A 649 -29.84 9.93 -11.02
N LEU A 650 -29.22 8.76 -11.07
CA LEU A 650 -28.00 8.51 -11.83
C LEU A 650 -28.41 7.75 -13.11
N LEU A 651 -27.99 8.23 -14.27
CA LEU A 651 -28.25 7.60 -15.55
C LEU A 651 -26.94 7.10 -16.16
N PHE A 652 -26.86 5.81 -16.43
CA PHE A 652 -25.70 5.15 -17.02
C PHE A 652 -26.01 4.74 -18.44
N ASN A 653 -25.13 5.11 -19.37
CA ASN A 653 -25.20 4.69 -20.77
C ASN A 653 -23.82 4.20 -21.23
N GLY A 654 -23.58 2.89 -21.21
CA GLY A 654 -22.41 2.24 -21.77
C GLY A 654 -22.57 1.83 -23.23
N ASP A 655 -23.69 2.19 -23.90
CA ASP A 655 -23.89 1.96 -25.32
C ASP A 655 -23.10 2.99 -26.16
N GLY A 656 -22.72 2.61 -27.36
CA GLY A 656 -22.06 3.51 -28.31
C GLY A 656 -22.96 4.56 -28.95
N SER A 657 -24.28 4.51 -28.69
CA SER A 657 -25.30 5.41 -29.21
C SER A 657 -26.03 6.18 -28.12
N GLU A 658 -26.71 7.26 -28.50
CA GLU A 658 -27.59 7.99 -27.61
C GLU A 658 -28.80 7.14 -27.21
N VAL A 659 -29.09 7.08 -25.90
CA VAL A 659 -30.25 6.36 -25.36
C VAL A 659 -31.16 7.36 -24.64
N PRO A 660 -32.43 7.54 -25.08
CA PRO A 660 -33.36 8.41 -24.39
C PRO A 660 -33.84 7.77 -23.09
N PHE A 661 -33.81 8.53 -21.99
CA PHE A 661 -34.33 8.12 -20.69
C PHE A 661 -35.64 8.82 -20.35
N THR A 662 -36.66 8.07 -19.96
CA THR A 662 -37.87 8.58 -19.33
C THR A 662 -37.62 8.76 -17.85
N LEU A 663 -37.68 10.01 -17.37
CA LEU A 663 -37.44 10.30 -15.96
C LEU A 663 -38.66 9.92 -15.11
N PRO A 664 -38.51 9.29 -13.96
CA PRO A 664 -39.61 8.99 -13.06
C PRO A 664 -40.25 10.31 -12.58
N THR A 665 -41.57 10.32 -12.41
CA THR A 665 -42.28 11.51 -11.98
C THR A 665 -41.88 11.90 -10.54
N PRO A 666 -41.25 13.06 -10.31
CA PRO A 666 -41.01 13.53 -8.96
C PRO A 666 -42.32 13.86 -8.28
N GLY A 667 -42.35 13.91 -6.95
CA GLY A 667 -43.57 14.25 -6.19
C GLY A 667 -44.20 15.60 -6.62
N PRO A 668 -45.45 15.91 -6.23
CA PRO A 668 -46.28 16.98 -6.82
C PRO A 668 -45.67 18.38 -6.81
N ALA A 669 -44.65 18.65 -5.99
CA ALA A 669 -43.97 19.96 -5.91
C ALA A 669 -42.50 19.92 -6.30
N ALA A 670 -41.99 18.77 -6.81
CA ALA A 670 -40.58 18.55 -7.11
C ALA A 670 -40.31 18.62 -8.63
N ARG A 671 -39.07 18.94 -8.99
CA ARG A 671 -38.56 18.94 -10.38
C ARG A 671 -37.16 18.31 -10.39
N TRP A 672 -36.87 17.60 -11.48
CA TRP A 672 -35.48 17.17 -11.73
C TRP A 672 -34.64 18.35 -12.20
N ARG A 673 -33.45 18.43 -11.71
CA ARG A 673 -32.41 19.38 -12.14
C ARG A 673 -31.15 18.58 -12.49
N CYS A 674 -30.65 18.71 -13.70
CA CYS A 674 -29.34 18.19 -14.07
C CYS A 674 -28.25 18.94 -13.27
N ILE A 675 -27.45 18.22 -12.53
CA ILE A 675 -26.31 18.75 -11.75
C ILE A 675 -24.99 18.41 -12.36
N LEU A 676 -24.93 17.35 -13.16
CA LEU A 676 -23.76 16.92 -13.92
C LEU A 676 -24.22 16.16 -15.17
N ASP A 677 -23.54 16.44 -16.31
CA ASP A 677 -23.72 15.78 -17.58
C ASP A 677 -22.36 15.64 -18.29
#